data_8ca86d5f6e3c57467e9e832b280d8ccb
#
_entry.id   8ca86d5f6e3c57467e9e832b280d8ccb
#
_cell.length_a   1.000
_cell.length_b   1.000
_cell.length_c   1.000
_cell.angle_alpha   90.00
_cell.angle_beta   90.00
_cell.angle_gamma   90.00
#
_symmetry.space_group_name_H-M   'P 1'
#
loop_
_entity.id
_entity.type
_entity.pdbx_description
1 polymer ?
#
loop_
_entity_poly.entity_id
_entity_poly.type
_entity_poly.pdbx_seq_one_letter_code
_entity_poly.pdbx_strand_id
1 'polypeptide(L)'
;MIRVTCGVYSLLNCLYLPQVSYVIRDEVEKYNRNGVNALQLDPALNRLFTAGRDSIIRIWNVNQHKQDPYIASMEHHTDWVNDIVLCCNGKTLISASSDTTVKVWNAHKGFCMSTLRTHKDYVKALAYAKDKELVASAGLDRQIFLWDVNTLTALTASNNTVTTSSLSGNKDSIYSLAMNQMGTVIVSGSTEKVLRVWDPRTCQKLMKLKGHTDNVKALTLLNAECLSGSSDGTIRLWSLGQQRCIATYRVHDEGVWALQVNEGFTHVYSGGRDRKIYCTDLRNPDIRLLICEEKAPVLKMELDRSADPPLASKRTTVNPDIVLSSGDYENDCSTPLSPICSQPDQVIKGGASIIQCNILNDKRHILTKDTNNNVAYWDVLKACKVEDLGKVDFEEEIKKRFKMVYVPNWFSVDLKTGMLTITLDESDCFAAWVSAKDAGFSSPDGSDPKLNLGGLLLQALLEFWPRTHINPMEEEENEVNHVANGEQENRIQKGNGYFQVPPHTPVIFGEAGGRTLFRLLCRDSGGETESMLLNETVPQWVIDITVDKNMPKFNKIPFYLQPHSSSGAKTLKKDRLSASDMLQVRKVMEHVYEKIINVDTESQTTSSSNNEKPGEQEKEEDIAVLAEEKIELLCQDQILDPNMDLRTVKHFIWKSGGDLTLHYRQKST
;
A
#
# COMPACT_ATOMS: atom_id res chain seq x y z
N MET A 1 19.03 6.96 16.49
CA MET A 1 18.62 8.32 16.03
C MET A 1 19.23 8.52 14.66
N ILE A 2 18.56 8.04 13.61
CA ILE A 2 18.99 8.22 12.21
C ILE A 2 18.13 9.31 11.62
N ARG A 3 18.74 10.47 11.39
CA ARG A 3 18.16 11.59 10.66
C ARG A 3 18.12 11.22 9.18
N VAL A 4 16.92 11.02 8.62
CA VAL A 4 16.72 11.06 7.19
C VAL A 4 16.67 12.53 6.78
N THR A 5 17.73 13.01 6.19
CA THR A 5 17.77 14.32 5.52
C THR A 5 16.97 14.21 4.24
N CYS A 6 15.81 14.83 4.23
CA CYS A 6 15.02 15.06 3.03
C CYS A 6 15.80 16.03 2.13
N GLY A 7 16.43 15.53 1.08
CA GLY A 7 17.07 16.35 0.05
C GLY A 7 16.00 17.16 -0.67
N VAL A 8 16.24 18.47 -0.73
CA VAL A 8 15.47 19.41 -1.54
C VAL A 8 15.70 19.04 -3.01
N TYR A 9 14.77 18.29 -3.61
CA TYR A 9 14.75 18.13 -5.05
C TYR A 9 14.02 19.32 -5.68
N SER A 10 14.72 19.96 -6.57
CA SER A 10 14.33 21.08 -7.40
C SER A 10 12.98 20.79 -8.09
N LEU A 11 12.08 21.76 -8.01
CA LEU A 11 10.85 21.86 -8.81
C LEU A 11 11.21 22.05 -10.30
N LEU A 12 11.43 20.96 -10.99
CA LEU A 12 11.48 20.90 -12.44
C LEU A 12 10.65 19.69 -12.88
N ASN A 13 9.47 19.96 -13.47
CA ASN A 13 8.62 19.06 -14.23
C ASN A 13 8.65 17.60 -13.75
N CYS A 14 7.94 17.29 -12.67
CA CYS A 14 7.53 15.91 -12.42
C CYS A 14 6.56 15.51 -13.54
N LEU A 15 7.09 14.95 -14.61
CA LEU A 15 6.36 14.03 -15.46
C LEU A 15 5.84 12.96 -14.52
N TYR A 16 4.52 12.83 -14.39
CA TYR A 16 3.89 11.77 -13.61
C TYR A 16 4.22 10.44 -14.28
N LEU A 17 5.27 9.77 -13.79
CA LEU A 17 5.67 8.46 -14.30
C LEU A 17 4.65 7.42 -13.83
N PRO A 18 4.06 6.66 -14.76
CA PRO A 18 3.12 5.62 -14.40
C PRO A 18 3.83 4.47 -13.67
N GLN A 19 3.19 3.98 -12.61
CA GLN A 19 3.69 2.90 -11.75
C GLN A 19 2.69 1.74 -11.70
N VAL A 20 3.19 0.54 -11.50
CA VAL A 20 2.38 -0.64 -11.21
C VAL A 20 2.71 -1.12 -9.81
N SER A 21 1.68 -1.28 -8.99
CA SER A 21 1.85 -1.83 -7.64
C SER A 21 0.91 -3.01 -7.43
N TYR A 22 1.26 -3.91 -6.52
CA TYR A 22 0.37 -4.97 -6.06
C TYR A 22 0.55 -5.21 -4.57
N VAL A 23 -0.47 -5.81 -3.95
CA VAL A 23 -0.50 -6.03 -2.51
C VAL A 23 -0.45 -7.52 -2.21
N ILE A 24 0.53 -7.94 -1.42
CA ILE A 24 0.61 -9.32 -0.92
C ILE A 24 -0.22 -9.41 0.36
N ARG A 25 -1.29 -10.22 0.32
CA ARG A 25 -2.26 -10.37 1.40
C ARG A 25 -2.99 -11.71 1.35
N ASP A 26 -3.73 -12.01 2.40
CA ASP A 26 -4.66 -13.13 2.41
C ASP A 26 -5.88 -12.87 1.49
N GLU A 27 -6.57 -13.91 1.05
CA GLU A 27 -7.75 -13.77 0.19
C GLU A 27 -8.85 -12.95 0.84
N VAL A 28 -9.07 -13.15 2.13
CA VAL A 28 -10.05 -12.40 2.93
C VAL A 28 -9.37 -11.71 4.11
N GLU A 29 -9.30 -10.40 4.06
CA GLU A 29 -8.77 -9.57 5.14
C GLU A 29 -9.87 -9.24 6.17
N LYS A 30 -10.14 -10.17 7.09
CA LYS A 30 -11.22 -10.02 8.08
C LYS A 30 -10.98 -8.88 9.07
N TYR A 31 -9.74 -8.60 9.46
CA TYR A 31 -9.44 -7.69 10.56
C TYR A 31 -8.79 -6.39 10.06
N ASN A 32 -9.12 -5.27 10.71
CA ASN A 32 -8.42 -4.02 10.46
C ASN A 32 -6.95 -4.17 10.88
N ARG A 33 -6.03 -3.98 9.95
CA ARG A 33 -4.59 -4.13 10.24
C ARG A 33 -3.95 -2.90 10.85
N ASN A 34 -4.60 -1.76 10.77
CA ASN A 34 -4.11 -0.49 11.28
C ASN A 34 -5.25 0.27 11.95
N GLY A 35 -5.04 1.53 12.35
CA GLY A 35 -6.07 2.33 13.00
C GLY A 35 -7.35 2.48 12.17
N VAL A 36 -8.49 2.47 12.84
CA VAL A 36 -9.81 2.76 12.26
C VAL A 36 -10.04 4.27 12.31
N ASN A 37 -10.20 4.90 11.15
CA ASN A 37 -10.35 6.35 11.03
C ASN A 37 -11.83 6.79 11.04
N ALA A 38 -12.74 5.93 10.59
CA ALA A 38 -14.15 6.28 10.47
C ALA A 38 -15.09 5.12 10.81
N LEU A 39 -16.23 5.47 11.36
CA LEU A 39 -17.30 4.57 11.78
C LEU A 39 -18.64 5.09 11.27
N GLN A 40 -19.54 4.19 10.88
CA GLN A 40 -20.96 4.49 10.63
C GLN A 40 -21.81 3.32 11.09
N LEU A 41 -22.82 3.62 11.91
CA LEU A 41 -23.79 2.65 12.41
C LEU A 41 -25.06 2.69 11.55
N ASP A 42 -25.53 1.52 11.14
CA ASP A 42 -26.86 1.30 10.57
C ASP A 42 -27.71 0.55 11.60
N PRO A 43 -28.47 1.25 12.41
CA PRO A 43 -29.25 0.63 13.47
C PRO A 43 -30.39 -0.25 12.92
N ALA A 44 -30.91 0.06 11.72
CA ALA A 44 -32.02 -0.69 11.13
C ALA A 44 -31.65 -2.15 10.81
N LEU A 45 -30.40 -2.40 10.43
CA LEU A 45 -29.89 -3.73 10.10
C LEU A 45 -28.82 -4.23 11.09
N ASN A 46 -28.61 -3.55 12.22
CA ASN A 46 -27.58 -3.85 13.20
C ASN A 46 -26.19 -4.02 12.56
N ARG A 47 -25.82 -3.12 11.64
CA ARG A 47 -24.56 -3.17 10.94
C ARG A 47 -23.68 -1.99 11.34
N LEU A 48 -22.40 -2.27 11.61
CA LEU A 48 -21.36 -1.27 11.79
C LEU A 48 -20.42 -1.30 10.58
N PHE A 49 -20.22 -0.15 9.96
CA PHE A 49 -19.20 0.05 8.93
C PHE A 49 -17.97 0.66 9.58
N THR A 50 -16.81 0.07 9.35
CA THR A 50 -15.51 0.57 9.80
C THR A 50 -14.61 0.83 8.63
N ALA A 51 -13.92 1.96 8.60
CA ALA A 51 -12.96 2.31 7.57
C ALA A 51 -11.59 2.55 8.17
N GLY A 52 -10.60 1.87 7.64
CA GLY A 52 -9.27 1.78 8.23
C GLY A 52 -8.15 2.36 7.39
N ARG A 53 -6.98 2.43 8.03
CA ARG A 53 -5.72 2.81 7.39
C ARG A 53 -5.13 1.70 6.52
N ASP A 54 -5.76 0.55 6.50
CA ASP A 54 -5.46 -0.57 5.61
C ASP A 54 -6.21 -0.52 4.28
N SER A 55 -6.81 0.63 3.94
CA SER A 55 -7.58 0.89 2.70
C SER A 55 -8.90 0.12 2.56
N ILE A 56 -9.30 -0.64 3.56
CA ILE A 56 -10.47 -1.52 3.51
C ILE A 56 -11.59 -0.98 4.38
N ILE A 57 -12.83 -1.05 3.86
CA ILE A 57 -14.05 -0.79 4.61
C ILE A 57 -14.66 -2.14 4.97
N ARG A 58 -14.94 -2.37 6.24
CA ARG A 58 -15.53 -3.63 6.73
C ARG A 58 -16.92 -3.42 7.28
N ILE A 59 -17.74 -4.45 7.13
CA ILE A 59 -19.11 -4.51 7.62
C ILE A 59 -19.17 -5.56 8.74
N TRP A 60 -19.67 -5.15 9.88
CA TRP A 60 -19.80 -5.97 11.09
C TRP A 60 -21.24 -6.04 11.53
N ASN A 61 -21.64 -7.19 12.07
CA ASN A 61 -22.89 -7.34 12.78
C ASN A 61 -22.67 -7.00 14.24
N VAL A 62 -23.37 -5.99 14.75
CA VAL A 62 -23.28 -5.55 16.16
C VAL A 62 -24.28 -6.24 17.08
N ASN A 63 -24.98 -7.25 16.60
CA ASN A 63 -25.87 -8.05 17.44
C ASN A 63 -25.02 -8.94 18.38
N GLN A 64 -25.18 -8.76 19.70
CA GLN A 64 -24.41 -9.40 20.76
C GLN A 64 -24.42 -10.93 20.76
N HIS A 65 -25.35 -11.57 20.03
CA HIS A 65 -25.51 -13.02 20.01
C HIS A 65 -24.66 -13.75 18.94
N LYS A 66 -23.90 -13.04 18.11
CA LYS A 66 -23.05 -13.67 17.07
C LYS A 66 -21.61 -13.82 17.53
N GLN A 67 -21.08 -15.04 17.44
CA GLN A 67 -19.67 -15.35 17.75
C GLN A 67 -18.70 -14.71 16.75
N ASP A 68 -19.04 -14.69 15.44
CA ASP A 68 -18.25 -13.99 14.41
C ASP A 68 -19.05 -12.79 13.90
N PRO A 69 -18.66 -11.55 14.30
CA PRO A 69 -19.36 -10.35 13.87
C PRO A 69 -19.06 -9.94 12.43
N TYR A 70 -18.04 -10.50 11.77
CA TYR A 70 -17.64 -10.14 10.40
C TYR A 70 -18.73 -10.53 9.39
N ILE A 71 -19.09 -9.58 8.50
CA ILE A 71 -20.04 -9.81 7.41
C ILE A 71 -19.33 -9.83 6.07
N ALA A 72 -18.63 -8.73 5.74
CA ALA A 72 -17.98 -8.54 4.44
C ALA A 72 -16.94 -7.43 4.49
N SER A 73 -16.11 -7.36 3.46
CA SER A 73 -15.21 -6.24 3.18
C SER A 73 -15.56 -5.59 1.84
N MET A 74 -15.31 -4.27 1.76
CA MET A 74 -15.49 -3.43 0.59
C MET A 74 -14.11 -2.89 0.21
N GLU A 75 -13.55 -3.40 -0.88
CA GLU A 75 -12.15 -3.26 -1.23
C GLU A 75 -11.98 -2.66 -2.61
N HIS A 76 -11.67 -1.39 -2.67
CA HIS A 76 -11.35 -0.71 -3.93
C HIS A 76 -10.43 0.50 -3.72
N HIS A 77 -10.34 1.05 -2.49
CA HIS A 77 -9.36 2.06 -2.14
C HIS A 77 -7.94 1.48 -2.12
N THR A 78 -6.95 2.32 -2.34
CA THR A 78 -5.53 1.93 -2.41
C THR A 78 -4.70 2.56 -1.29
N ASP A 79 -5.28 3.51 -0.55
CA ASP A 79 -4.67 4.18 0.59
C ASP A 79 -5.69 4.35 1.70
N TRP A 80 -5.30 4.92 2.83
CA TRP A 80 -6.12 5.11 4.02
C TRP A 80 -7.51 5.65 3.69
N VAL A 81 -8.54 4.98 4.15
CA VAL A 81 -9.89 5.52 4.16
C VAL A 81 -10.02 6.42 5.38
N ASN A 82 -10.29 7.70 5.15
CA ASN A 82 -10.25 8.72 6.20
C ASN A 82 -11.63 9.01 6.80
N ASP A 83 -12.69 8.94 5.99
CA ASP A 83 -14.06 9.18 6.45
C ASP A 83 -15.08 8.40 5.61
N ILE A 84 -16.22 8.07 6.19
CA ILE A 84 -17.34 7.40 5.53
C ILE A 84 -18.66 8.02 6.00
N VAL A 85 -19.65 8.04 5.09
CA VAL A 85 -21.03 8.44 5.42
C VAL A 85 -22.01 7.46 4.80
N LEU A 86 -23.08 7.15 5.51
CA LEU A 86 -24.14 6.25 5.09
C LEU A 86 -25.36 7.05 4.65
N CYS A 87 -25.73 6.93 3.38
CA CYS A 87 -26.74 7.73 2.71
C CYS A 87 -27.95 6.86 2.29
N CYS A 88 -29.01 7.51 1.81
CA CYS A 88 -30.20 6.84 1.25
C CYS A 88 -30.77 5.77 2.21
N ASN A 89 -30.93 6.10 3.48
CA ASN A 89 -31.41 5.16 4.51
C ASN A 89 -30.64 3.83 4.54
N GLY A 90 -29.32 3.89 4.50
CA GLY A 90 -28.43 2.74 4.64
C GLY A 90 -28.18 1.95 3.34
N LYS A 91 -28.66 2.43 2.18
CA LYS A 91 -28.47 1.75 0.89
C LYS A 91 -27.13 2.06 0.23
N THR A 92 -26.65 3.28 0.39
CA THR A 92 -25.44 3.81 -0.26
C THR A 92 -24.45 4.26 0.79
N LEU A 93 -23.20 3.84 0.65
CA LEU A 93 -22.09 4.36 1.45
C LEU A 93 -21.18 5.19 0.56
N ILE A 94 -20.71 6.32 1.09
CA ILE A 94 -19.70 7.16 0.41
C ILE A 94 -18.47 7.22 1.29
N SER A 95 -17.29 7.07 0.69
CA SER A 95 -16.00 7.05 1.39
C SER A 95 -15.01 8.06 0.82
N ALA A 96 -14.19 8.62 1.68
CA ALA A 96 -13.11 9.55 1.34
C ALA A 96 -11.76 8.93 1.70
N SER A 97 -10.77 9.02 0.79
CA SER A 97 -9.48 8.36 0.97
C SER A 97 -8.28 9.25 0.69
N SER A 98 -7.14 8.83 1.25
CA SER A 98 -5.81 9.36 0.93
C SER A 98 -5.34 8.97 -0.48
N ASP A 99 -6.05 8.09 -1.19
CA ASP A 99 -5.84 7.81 -2.60
C ASP A 99 -6.38 8.92 -3.53
N THR A 100 -6.77 10.07 -2.97
CA THR A 100 -7.34 11.25 -3.64
C THR A 100 -8.76 11.06 -4.19
N THR A 101 -9.39 9.92 -3.95
CA THR A 101 -10.72 9.61 -4.49
C THR A 101 -11.82 9.67 -3.43
N VAL A 102 -13.03 9.95 -3.91
CA VAL A 102 -14.28 9.68 -3.21
C VAL A 102 -14.98 8.54 -3.95
N LYS A 103 -15.40 7.50 -3.22
CA LYS A 103 -16.06 6.33 -3.81
C LYS A 103 -17.47 6.17 -3.30
N VAL A 104 -18.32 5.70 -4.20
CA VAL A 104 -19.74 5.43 -3.97
C VAL A 104 -19.95 3.92 -3.99
N TRP A 105 -20.58 3.36 -2.97
CA TRP A 105 -20.71 1.95 -2.78
C TRP A 105 -22.17 1.53 -2.58
N ASN A 106 -22.51 0.36 -3.09
CA ASN A 106 -23.73 -0.32 -2.67
C ASN A 106 -23.47 -0.94 -1.28
N ALA A 107 -24.08 -0.37 -0.25
CA ALA A 107 -23.88 -0.79 1.14
C ALA A 107 -24.44 -2.18 1.48
N HIS A 108 -25.33 -2.74 0.64
CA HIS A 108 -25.88 -4.08 0.84
C HIS A 108 -25.04 -5.16 0.16
N LYS A 109 -24.58 -4.88 -1.07
CA LYS A 109 -23.82 -5.84 -1.88
C LYS A 109 -22.31 -5.70 -1.73
N GLY A 110 -21.81 -4.59 -1.17
CA GLY A 110 -20.40 -4.37 -0.87
C GLY A 110 -19.51 -4.01 -2.06
N PHE A 111 -20.05 -3.72 -3.25
CA PHE A 111 -19.24 -3.34 -4.41
C PHE A 111 -19.19 -1.83 -4.64
N CYS A 112 -18.12 -1.35 -5.23
CA CYS A 112 -17.93 0.04 -5.63
C CYS A 112 -18.73 0.33 -6.90
N MET A 113 -19.67 1.28 -6.84
CA MET A 113 -20.48 1.70 -7.99
C MET A 113 -19.78 2.78 -8.82
N SER A 114 -19.09 3.73 -8.16
CA SER A 114 -18.43 4.86 -8.83
C SER A 114 -17.21 5.35 -8.09
N THR A 115 -16.25 5.89 -8.83
CA THR A 115 -15.04 6.53 -8.29
C THR A 115 -14.93 7.96 -8.80
N LEU A 116 -14.96 8.92 -7.89
CA LEU A 116 -14.89 10.34 -8.17
C LEU A 116 -13.45 10.83 -7.99
N ARG A 117 -12.83 11.35 -9.07
CA ARG A 117 -11.41 11.75 -9.13
C ARG A 117 -11.21 13.25 -9.20
N THR A 118 -12.05 14.02 -8.52
CA THR A 118 -12.06 15.50 -8.60
C THR A 118 -11.02 16.13 -7.68
N HIS A 119 -10.77 15.51 -6.49
CA HIS A 119 -9.74 15.96 -5.56
C HIS A 119 -8.34 15.74 -6.12
N LYS A 120 -7.42 16.67 -5.77
CA LYS A 120 -6.00 16.64 -6.20
C LYS A 120 -5.04 16.19 -5.10
N ASP A 121 -5.55 16.01 -3.88
CA ASP A 121 -4.79 15.58 -2.72
C ASP A 121 -5.70 14.77 -1.80
N TYR A 122 -5.19 14.29 -0.66
CA TYR A 122 -5.90 13.42 0.27
C TYR A 122 -7.25 13.98 0.69
N VAL A 123 -8.32 13.20 0.50
CA VAL A 123 -9.66 13.55 0.98
C VAL A 123 -9.77 13.12 2.44
N LYS A 124 -10.08 14.08 3.33
CA LYS A 124 -10.01 13.88 4.79
C LYS A 124 -11.35 13.83 5.48
N ALA A 125 -12.37 14.48 4.96
CA ALA A 125 -13.63 14.61 5.64
C ALA A 125 -14.81 14.56 4.68
N LEU A 126 -15.91 13.99 5.16
CA LEU A 126 -17.22 13.98 4.53
C LEU A 126 -18.25 14.59 5.48
N ALA A 127 -19.27 15.22 4.91
CA ALA A 127 -20.46 15.66 5.62
C ALA A 127 -21.71 15.37 4.77
N TYR A 128 -22.77 14.89 5.41
CA TYR A 128 -23.98 14.46 4.74
C TYR A 128 -25.21 15.20 5.27
N ALA A 129 -26.04 15.69 4.36
CA ALA A 129 -27.35 16.27 4.62
C ALA A 129 -28.46 15.32 4.20
N LYS A 130 -29.09 14.69 5.19
CA LYS A 130 -30.08 13.63 5.00
C LYS A 130 -31.32 14.10 4.21
N ASP A 131 -31.83 15.31 4.48
CA ASP A 131 -33.09 15.79 3.89
C ASP A 131 -32.95 16.10 2.40
N LYS A 132 -31.73 16.32 1.91
CA LYS A 132 -31.45 16.64 0.51
C LYS A 132 -30.60 15.59 -0.21
N GLU A 133 -30.22 14.52 0.44
CA GLU A 133 -29.30 13.54 -0.10
C GLU A 133 -28.05 14.20 -0.72
N LEU A 134 -27.47 15.18 0.02
CA LEU A 134 -26.33 15.95 -0.41
C LEU A 134 -25.11 15.59 0.43
N VAL A 135 -23.98 15.29 -0.22
CA VAL A 135 -22.70 15.02 0.45
C VAL A 135 -21.69 16.10 0.08
N ALA A 136 -20.94 16.55 1.08
CA ALA A 136 -19.75 17.38 0.89
C ALA A 136 -18.49 16.58 1.18
N SER A 137 -17.45 16.73 0.36
CA SER A 137 -16.13 16.16 0.59
C SER A 137 -15.06 17.25 0.64
N ALA A 138 -14.04 17.10 1.50
CA ALA A 138 -12.94 18.06 1.63
C ALA A 138 -11.63 17.37 2.00
N GLY A 139 -10.52 18.03 1.66
CA GLY A 139 -9.21 17.44 1.88
C GLY A 139 -8.05 18.43 1.91
N LEU A 140 -6.85 17.87 1.72
CA LEU A 140 -5.60 18.64 1.79
C LEU A 140 -5.42 19.57 0.59
N ASP A 141 -6.14 19.33 -0.52
CA ASP A 141 -6.21 20.23 -1.68
C ASP A 141 -6.95 21.54 -1.40
N ARG A 142 -7.47 21.74 -0.19
CA ARG A 142 -8.15 22.96 0.28
C ARG A 142 -9.49 23.22 -0.39
N GLN A 143 -10.03 22.26 -1.16
CA GLN A 143 -11.30 22.35 -1.85
C GLN A 143 -12.39 21.62 -1.06
N ILE A 144 -13.63 22.07 -1.22
CA ILE A 144 -14.83 21.35 -0.79
C ILE A 144 -15.66 21.12 -2.05
N PHE A 145 -16.03 19.88 -2.33
CA PHE A 145 -16.92 19.54 -3.43
C PHE A 145 -18.26 19.06 -2.91
N LEU A 146 -19.32 19.37 -3.65
CA LEU A 146 -20.69 18.99 -3.33
C LEU A 146 -21.19 17.96 -4.32
N TRP A 147 -21.83 16.91 -3.82
CA TRP A 147 -22.30 15.76 -4.55
C TRP A 147 -23.77 15.48 -4.23
N ASP A 148 -24.62 15.45 -5.25
CA ASP A 148 -25.99 14.96 -5.14
C ASP A 148 -25.95 13.41 -5.19
N VAL A 149 -26.33 12.76 -4.11
CA VAL A 149 -26.26 11.30 -3.98
C VAL A 149 -27.19 10.60 -4.97
N ASN A 150 -28.34 11.19 -5.30
CA ASN A 150 -29.27 10.63 -6.28
C ASN A 150 -28.63 10.58 -7.68
N THR A 151 -27.95 11.66 -8.06
CA THR A 151 -27.19 11.70 -9.31
C THR A 151 -26.05 10.67 -9.30
N LEU A 152 -25.31 10.55 -8.21
CA LEU A 152 -24.20 9.60 -8.09
C LEU A 152 -24.66 8.12 -8.21
N THR A 153 -25.82 7.81 -7.67
CA THR A 153 -26.36 6.44 -7.72
C THR A 153 -27.01 6.10 -9.06
N ALA A 154 -27.32 7.09 -9.87
CA ALA A 154 -27.86 6.93 -11.23
C ALA A 154 -26.78 6.86 -12.31
N LEU A 155 -25.48 6.99 -11.97
CA LEU A 155 -24.38 6.89 -12.93
C LEU A 155 -24.32 5.49 -13.56
N THR A 156 -24.13 5.48 -14.87
CA THR A 156 -23.92 4.26 -15.67
C THR A 156 -22.59 4.39 -16.43
N ALA A 157 -22.08 3.29 -16.96
CA ALA A 157 -20.83 3.29 -17.74
C ALA A 157 -20.90 4.26 -18.94
N SER A 158 -22.09 4.45 -19.51
CA SER A 158 -22.34 5.37 -20.65
C SER A 158 -22.60 6.84 -20.23
N ASN A 159 -22.94 7.09 -18.95
CA ASN A 159 -23.20 8.42 -18.42
C ASN A 159 -22.48 8.60 -17.08
N ASN A 160 -21.19 8.90 -17.13
CA ASN A 160 -20.32 9.07 -15.96
C ASN A 160 -19.85 10.51 -15.73
N THR A 161 -20.41 11.48 -16.42
CA THR A 161 -20.12 12.91 -16.22
C THR A 161 -20.90 13.42 -15.01
N VAL A 162 -20.17 13.77 -13.94
CA VAL A 162 -20.76 14.36 -12.74
C VAL A 162 -20.45 15.84 -12.71
N THR A 163 -21.49 16.67 -12.76
CA THR A 163 -21.36 18.09 -12.44
C THR A 163 -21.28 18.25 -10.92
N THR A 164 -20.22 18.88 -10.47
CA THR A 164 -20.03 19.13 -9.05
C THR A 164 -19.83 20.63 -8.81
N SER A 165 -20.40 21.13 -7.73
CA SER A 165 -20.12 22.47 -7.25
C SER A 165 -18.91 22.45 -6.32
N SER A 166 -18.08 23.50 -6.38
CA SER A 166 -16.90 23.61 -5.51
C SER A 166 -16.96 24.89 -4.67
N LEU A 167 -16.55 24.76 -3.41
CA LEU A 167 -16.43 25.85 -2.45
C LEU A 167 -14.94 26.18 -2.29
N SER A 168 -14.51 27.29 -2.87
CA SER A 168 -13.11 27.73 -2.90
C SER A 168 -12.86 28.86 -1.89
N GLY A 169 -11.66 28.93 -1.31
CA GLY A 169 -11.25 30.02 -0.42
C GLY A 169 -10.72 29.59 0.93
N ASN A 170 -10.54 28.28 1.19
CA ASN A 170 -9.68 27.80 2.25
C ASN A 170 -8.23 28.07 1.87
N LYS A 171 -7.44 28.55 2.84
CA LYS A 171 -6.03 28.87 2.61
C LYS A 171 -5.12 27.68 2.89
N ASP A 172 -5.64 26.69 3.63
CA ASP A 172 -4.85 25.56 4.07
C ASP A 172 -5.72 24.29 4.19
N SER A 173 -5.11 23.16 4.46
CA SER A 173 -5.69 21.82 4.49
C SER A 173 -6.90 21.69 5.39
N ILE A 174 -7.97 21.05 4.89
CA ILE A 174 -9.22 20.81 5.61
C ILE A 174 -9.18 19.40 6.20
N TYR A 175 -9.49 19.30 7.49
CA TYR A 175 -9.49 18.02 8.21
C TYR A 175 -10.86 17.61 8.73
N SER A 176 -11.80 18.53 8.82
CA SER A 176 -13.14 18.25 9.33
C SER A 176 -14.21 19.04 8.60
N LEU A 177 -15.35 18.42 8.40
CA LEU A 177 -16.56 19.00 7.82
C LEU A 177 -17.77 18.67 8.68
N ALA A 178 -18.72 19.60 8.74
CA ALA A 178 -20.07 19.35 9.21
C ALA A 178 -21.07 20.06 8.32
N MET A 179 -22.24 19.46 8.11
CA MET A 179 -23.34 20.03 7.34
C MET A 179 -24.64 19.78 8.12
N ASN A 180 -25.53 20.74 8.11
CA ASN A 180 -26.85 20.57 8.73
C ASN A 180 -27.71 19.61 7.89
N GLN A 181 -28.72 18.99 8.51
CA GLN A 181 -29.58 17.99 7.85
C GLN A 181 -30.30 18.56 6.63
N MET A 182 -30.66 19.84 6.66
CA MET A 182 -31.33 20.54 5.55
C MET A 182 -30.38 20.90 4.39
N GLY A 183 -29.07 20.67 4.50
CA GLY A 183 -28.09 21.01 3.46
C GLY A 183 -28.04 22.50 3.11
N THR A 184 -28.22 23.37 4.10
CA THR A 184 -28.21 24.84 3.89
C THR A 184 -26.94 25.51 4.41
N VAL A 185 -26.20 24.85 5.30
CA VAL A 185 -24.98 25.37 5.91
C VAL A 185 -23.92 24.27 5.99
N ILE A 186 -22.70 24.61 5.59
CA ILE A 186 -21.51 23.78 5.74
C ILE A 186 -20.50 24.52 6.61
N VAL A 187 -19.86 23.80 7.53
CA VAL A 187 -18.74 24.30 8.34
C VAL A 187 -17.51 23.45 8.05
N SER A 188 -16.39 24.11 7.76
CA SER A 188 -15.09 23.45 7.56
C SER A 188 -14.08 23.85 8.62
N GLY A 189 -13.34 22.86 9.14
CA GLY A 189 -12.22 23.03 10.08
C GLY A 189 -10.90 22.69 9.39
N SER A 190 -9.89 23.54 9.61
CA SER A 190 -8.62 23.45 8.90
C SER A 190 -7.40 23.70 9.79
N THR A 191 -6.21 23.48 9.25
CA THR A 191 -4.93 23.85 9.84
C THR A 191 -4.74 25.35 10.00
N GLU A 192 -5.58 26.17 9.36
CA GLU A 192 -5.63 27.63 9.60
C GLU A 192 -6.11 28.00 11.02
N LYS A 193 -6.48 27.00 11.85
CA LYS A 193 -6.99 27.20 13.23
C LYS A 193 -8.30 27.99 13.30
N VAL A 194 -9.07 27.96 12.21
CA VAL A 194 -10.34 28.68 12.08
C VAL A 194 -11.40 27.79 11.49
N LEU A 195 -12.66 28.11 11.80
CA LEU A 195 -13.81 27.55 11.11
C LEU A 195 -14.25 28.51 10.02
N ARG A 196 -14.62 27.96 8.87
CA ARG A 196 -15.28 28.69 7.78
C ARG A 196 -16.68 28.14 7.58
N VAL A 197 -17.63 29.05 7.39
CA VAL A 197 -19.03 28.71 7.16
C VAL A 197 -19.38 29.07 5.73
N TRP A 198 -20.11 28.19 5.06
CA TRP A 198 -20.43 28.27 3.64
C TRP A 198 -21.93 28.07 3.40
N ASP A 199 -22.47 28.74 2.38
CA ASP A 199 -23.79 28.41 1.82
C ASP A 199 -23.58 27.47 0.61
N PRO A 200 -24.00 26.19 0.68
CA PRO A 200 -23.84 25.25 -0.41
C PRO A 200 -24.65 25.59 -1.67
N ARG A 201 -25.69 26.40 -1.57
CA ARG A 201 -26.54 26.80 -2.69
C ARG A 201 -25.88 27.86 -3.57
N THR A 202 -25.21 28.82 -2.95
CA THR A 202 -24.54 29.93 -3.64
C THR A 202 -23.04 29.67 -3.80
N CYS A 203 -22.51 28.62 -3.17
CA CYS A 203 -21.09 28.30 -3.10
C CYS A 203 -20.23 29.42 -2.48
N GLN A 204 -20.85 30.31 -1.71
CA GLN A 204 -20.20 31.47 -1.11
C GLN A 204 -19.80 31.23 0.35
N LYS A 205 -18.67 31.79 0.73
CA LYS A 205 -18.26 31.85 2.12
C LYS A 205 -19.09 32.88 2.87
N LEU A 206 -19.81 32.45 3.90
CA LEU A 206 -20.64 33.32 4.74
C LEU A 206 -19.81 34.04 5.81
N MET A 207 -18.98 33.28 6.56
CA MET A 207 -18.24 33.85 7.67
C MET A 207 -16.96 33.05 8.00
N LYS A 208 -16.12 33.62 8.85
CA LYS A 208 -14.90 33.03 9.41
C LYS A 208 -14.89 33.21 10.92
N LEU A 209 -14.86 32.10 11.67
CA LEU A 209 -14.86 32.07 13.13
C LEU A 209 -13.43 31.78 13.61
N LYS A 210 -12.89 32.67 14.44
CA LYS A 210 -11.54 32.59 15.00
C LYS A 210 -11.60 32.27 16.50
N GLY A 211 -10.65 31.49 17.00
CA GLY A 211 -10.53 31.19 18.41
C GLY A 211 -9.61 30.05 18.73
N HIS A 212 -9.64 28.93 17.99
CA HIS A 212 -8.72 27.84 18.19
C HIS A 212 -7.26 28.25 17.96
N THR A 213 -6.36 27.62 18.69
CA THR A 213 -4.91 27.89 18.61
C THR A 213 -4.15 26.80 17.84
N ASP A 214 -4.84 25.71 17.48
CA ASP A 214 -4.32 24.63 16.67
C ASP A 214 -5.40 24.04 15.74
N ASN A 215 -5.06 23.00 15.00
CA ASN A 215 -5.86 22.38 13.97
C ASN A 215 -7.22 21.91 14.46
N VAL A 216 -8.28 22.20 13.70
CA VAL A 216 -9.65 21.76 13.99
C VAL A 216 -9.89 20.39 13.39
N LYS A 217 -10.01 19.36 14.23
CA LYS A 217 -10.07 17.95 13.85
C LYS A 217 -11.47 17.35 13.84
N ALA A 218 -12.37 17.88 14.65
CA ALA A 218 -13.73 17.38 14.75
C ALA A 218 -14.73 18.52 14.69
N LEU A 219 -15.85 18.30 14.03
CA LEU A 219 -16.96 19.24 13.89
C LEU A 219 -18.27 18.48 13.99
N THR A 220 -19.24 19.11 14.65
CA THR A 220 -20.64 18.71 14.60
C THR A 220 -21.51 19.96 14.54
N LEU A 221 -22.62 19.89 13.79
CA LEU A 221 -23.47 21.02 13.49
C LEU A 221 -24.93 20.61 13.73
N LEU A 222 -25.65 21.37 14.51
CA LEU A 222 -27.11 21.26 14.64
C LEU A 222 -27.72 22.65 14.51
N ASN A 223 -28.60 22.83 13.55
CA ASN A 223 -29.27 24.11 13.25
C ASN A 223 -28.26 25.28 13.08
N ALA A 224 -28.24 26.21 14.02
CA ALA A 224 -27.38 27.40 14.03
C ALA A 224 -26.23 27.31 15.05
N GLU A 225 -26.05 26.18 15.71
CA GLU A 225 -24.97 25.94 16.68
C GLU A 225 -23.99 24.91 16.17
N CYS A 226 -22.71 25.18 16.37
CA CYS A 226 -21.61 24.33 15.93
C CYS A 226 -20.69 24.03 17.13
N LEU A 227 -20.28 22.76 17.25
CA LEU A 227 -19.22 22.36 18.18
C LEU A 227 -17.98 21.97 17.35
N SER A 228 -16.83 22.39 17.84
CA SER A 228 -15.54 22.05 17.26
C SER A 228 -14.58 21.48 18.30
N GLY A 229 -13.87 20.42 17.94
CA GLY A 229 -12.74 19.86 18.68
C GLY A 229 -11.44 20.13 17.97
N SER A 230 -10.42 20.52 18.72
CA SER A 230 -9.13 20.90 18.15
C SER A 230 -7.96 20.18 18.81
N SER A 231 -6.85 20.14 18.09
CA SER A 231 -5.57 19.68 18.62
C SER A 231 -5.05 20.55 19.78
N ASP A 232 -5.67 21.71 20.04
CA ASP A 232 -5.38 22.56 21.19
C ASP A 232 -5.99 22.04 22.51
N GLY A 233 -6.64 20.85 22.51
CA GLY A 233 -7.26 20.23 23.68
C GLY A 233 -8.63 20.83 24.04
N THR A 234 -9.13 21.84 23.32
CA THR A 234 -10.38 22.49 23.62
C THR A 234 -11.55 22.06 22.73
N ILE A 235 -12.72 22.03 23.29
CA ILE A 235 -13.99 21.98 22.58
C ILE A 235 -14.60 23.40 22.65
N ARG A 236 -15.07 23.89 21.50
CA ARG A 236 -15.69 25.23 21.43
C ARG A 236 -17.10 25.15 20.88
N LEU A 237 -18.03 25.85 21.54
CA LEU A 237 -19.38 26.06 21.08
C LEU A 237 -19.48 27.43 20.38
N TRP A 238 -20.02 27.42 19.18
CA TRP A 238 -20.16 28.59 18.32
C TRP A 238 -21.64 28.85 17.99
N SER A 239 -22.05 30.08 18.05
CA SER A 239 -23.31 30.54 17.47
C SER A 239 -23.03 31.10 16.07
N LEU A 240 -23.62 30.48 15.04
CA LEU A 240 -23.52 30.96 13.69
C LEU A 240 -24.32 32.29 13.52
N GLY A 241 -25.45 32.43 14.20
CA GLY A 241 -26.25 33.67 14.19
C GLY A 241 -25.51 34.85 14.81
N GLN A 242 -24.82 34.66 15.93
CA GLN A 242 -24.03 35.69 16.60
C GLN A 242 -22.60 35.80 16.05
N GLN A 243 -22.18 34.89 15.18
CA GLN A 243 -20.84 34.82 14.53
C GLN A 243 -19.66 34.80 15.53
N ARG A 244 -19.85 34.21 16.72
CA ARG A 244 -18.85 34.16 17.78
C ARG A 244 -18.82 32.82 18.54
N CYS A 245 -17.72 32.58 19.22
CA CYS A 245 -17.59 31.52 20.21
C CYS A 245 -18.44 31.91 21.43
N ILE A 246 -19.34 31.01 21.87
CA ILE A 246 -20.17 31.18 23.05
C ILE A 246 -19.47 30.63 24.29
N ALA A 247 -18.90 29.42 24.15
CA ALA A 247 -18.25 28.71 25.25
C ALA A 247 -16.99 27.97 24.79
N THR A 248 -16.06 27.78 25.74
CA THR A 248 -14.85 26.99 25.54
C THR A 248 -14.72 26.00 26.68
N TYR A 249 -14.72 24.71 26.34
CA TYR A 249 -14.63 23.62 27.29
C TYR A 249 -13.21 23.06 27.28
N ARG A 250 -12.57 22.96 28.44
CA ARG A 250 -11.22 22.40 28.63
C ARG A 250 -11.36 21.07 29.39
N VAL A 251 -11.70 20.03 28.62
CA VAL A 251 -12.02 18.70 29.16
C VAL A 251 -10.87 17.72 28.98
N HIS A 252 -10.15 17.85 27.87
CA HIS A 252 -9.06 16.97 27.49
C HIS A 252 -7.69 17.58 27.77
N ASP A 253 -6.74 16.75 28.16
CA ASP A 253 -5.35 17.14 28.38
C ASP A 253 -4.57 17.27 27.06
N GLU A 254 -5.03 16.57 26.02
CA GLU A 254 -4.46 16.56 24.67
C GLU A 254 -5.54 16.86 23.62
N GLY A 255 -5.17 16.72 22.32
CA GLY A 255 -6.05 17.08 21.21
C GLY A 255 -7.36 16.27 21.15
N VAL A 256 -8.45 16.97 20.87
CA VAL A 256 -9.80 16.41 20.69
C VAL A 256 -10.00 16.06 19.22
N TRP A 257 -10.24 14.77 18.93
CA TRP A 257 -10.33 14.26 17.56
C TRP A 257 -11.70 13.74 17.16
N ALA A 258 -12.53 13.38 18.12
CA ALA A 258 -13.87 12.87 17.91
C ALA A 258 -14.88 13.61 18.75
N LEU A 259 -16.01 13.99 18.16
CA LEU A 259 -17.14 14.65 18.80
C LEU A 259 -18.45 14.01 18.31
N GLN A 260 -19.36 13.79 19.25
CA GLN A 260 -20.77 13.45 18.99
C GLN A 260 -21.65 14.19 19.95
N VAL A 261 -22.87 14.47 19.55
CA VAL A 261 -23.87 15.14 20.39
C VAL A 261 -25.13 14.31 20.46
N ASN A 262 -25.83 14.41 21.58
CA ASN A 262 -27.15 13.81 21.68
C ASN A 262 -28.18 14.60 20.84
N GLU A 263 -29.36 14.03 20.60
CA GLU A 263 -30.39 14.65 19.74
C GLU A 263 -30.85 16.02 20.22
N GLY A 264 -30.90 16.23 21.54
CA GLY A 264 -31.27 17.50 22.13
C GLY A 264 -30.20 18.57 22.17
N PHE A 265 -28.98 18.27 21.66
CA PHE A 265 -27.82 19.17 21.72
C PHE A 265 -27.54 19.71 23.15
N THR A 266 -27.73 18.86 24.12
CA THR A 266 -27.53 19.21 25.56
C THR A 266 -26.20 18.64 26.08
N HIS A 267 -25.78 17.52 25.57
CA HIS A 267 -24.55 16.82 25.97
C HIS A 267 -23.66 16.56 24.79
N VAL A 268 -22.35 16.75 24.97
CA VAL A 268 -21.33 16.40 24.01
C VAL A 268 -20.50 15.22 24.52
N TYR A 269 -20.33 14.22 23.66
CA TYR A 269 -19.37 13.13 23.83
C TYR A 269 -18.12 13.52 23.10
N SER A 270 -16.98 13.46 23.78
CA SER A 270 -15.69 13.86 23.21
C SER A 270 -14.62 12.83 23.50
N GLY A 271 -13.76 12.60 22.53
CA GLY A 271 -12.63 11.69 22.64
C GLY A 271 -11.42 12.22 21.88
N GLY A 272 -10.24 11.82 22.29
CA GLY A 272 -9.05 12.36 21.67
C GLY A 272 -7.77 11.59 21.94
N ARG A 273 -6.66 12.31 21.84
CA ARG A 273 -5.32 11.76 21.95
C ARG A 273 -4.99 11.28 23.36
N ASP A 274 -5.60 11.86 24.37
CA ASP A 274 -5.47 11.48 25.78
C ASP A 274 -6.14 10.14 26.13
N ARG A 275 -6.76 9.45 25.15
CA ARG A 275 -7.39 8.12 25.27
C ARG A 275 -8.64 8.10 26.15
N LYS A 276 -9.15 9.24 26.54
CA LYS A 276 -10.33 9.37 27.41
C LYS A 276 -11.57 9.74 26.60
N ILE A 277 -12.72 9.23 27.01
CA ILE A 277 -14.02 9.62 26.47
C ILE A 277 -14.84 10.28 27.59
N TYR A 278 -15.23 11.53 27.37
CA TYR A 278 -16.03 12.30 28.28
C TYR A 278 -17.43 12.56 27.72
N CYS A 279 -18.41 12.62 28.64
CA CYS A 279 -19.71 13.20 28.38
C CYS A 279 -19.81 14.51 29.21
N THR A 280 -20.01 15.65 28.52
CA THR A 280 -20.05 16.99 29.17
C THR A 280 -21.39 17.65 28.88
N ASP A 281 -22.03 18.20 29.92
CA ASP A 281 -23.21 19.03 29.74
C ASP A 281 -22.83 20.39 29.15
N LEU A 282 -23.44 20.77 28.02
CA LEU A 282 -23.13 22.01 27.32
C LEU A 282 -23.61 23.26 28.06
N ARG A 283 -24.60 23.13 28.96
CA ARG A 283 -25.12 24.23 29.77
C ARG A 283 -24.35 24.43 31.07
N ASN A 284 -23.90 23.31 31.65
CA ASN A 284 -23.10 23.30 32.88
C ASN A 284 -21.82 22.46 32.67
N PRO A 285 -20.72 23.08 32.22
CA PRO A 285 -19.49 22.38 31.92
C PRO A 285 -18.80 21.69 33.10
N ASP A 286 -19.13 22.07 34.30
CA ASP A 286 -18.61 21.45 35.53
C ASP A 286 -19.19 20.03 35.73
N ILE A 287 -20.36 19.76 35.13
CA ILE A 287 -20.95 18.43 35.07
C ILE A 287 -20.34 17.67 33.90
N ARG A 288 -19.24 16.97 34.17
CA ARG A 288 -18.60 16.10 33.23
C ARG A 288 -18.41 14.69 33.79
N LEU A 289 -18.60 13.68 32.96
CA LEU A 289 -18.49 12.29 33.33
C LEU A 289 -17.39 11.65 32.46
N LEU A 290 -16.44 10.98 33.08
CA LEU A 290 -15.51 10.12 32.39
C LEU A 290 -16.24 8.81 32.06
N ILE A 291 -16.55 8.59 30.78
CA ILE A 291 -17.26 7.38 30.33
C ILE A 291 -16.36 6.18 30.40
N CYS A 292 -15.22 6.23 29.71
CA CYS A 292 -14.20 5.17 29.69
C CYS A 292 -12.82 5.74 29.38
N GLU A 293 -11.81 4.93 29.65
CA GLU A 293 -10.43 5.15 29.25
C GLU A 293 -9.98 4.03 28.32
N GLU A 294 -9.46 4.38 27.16
CA GLU A 294 -9.05 3.48 26.11
C GLU A 294 -7.52 3.22 26.14
N LYS A 295 -7.10 2.11 25.55
CA LYS A 295 -5.66 1.78 25.45
C LYS A 295 -4.92 2.61 24.39
N ALA A 296 -5.65 3.18 23.45
CA ALA A 296 -5.15 3.95 22.31
C ALA A 296 -5.97 5.23 22.09
N PRO A 297 -5.41 6.24 21.39
CA PRO A 297 -6.14 7.45 21.04
C PRO A 297 -7.46 7.19 20.33
N VAL A 298 -8.50 7.94 20.71
CA VAL A 298 -9.86 7.83 20.13
C VAL A 298 -9.89 8.65 18.83
N LEU A 299 -9.99 7.97 17.69
CA LEU A 299 -9.97 8.61 16.37
C LEU A 299 -11.38 9.01 15.89
N LYS A 300 -12.38 8.20 16.18
CA LYS A 300 -13.79 8.43 15.79
C LYS A 300 -14.72 7.79 16.81
N MET A 301 -15.88 8.37 16.96
CA MET A 301 -16.99 7.85 17.77
C MET A 301 -18.28 7.91 16.96
N GLU A 302 -19.19 7.00 17.24
CA GLU A 302 -20.56 6.99 16.73
C GLU A 302 -21.51 6.68 17.88
N LEU A 303 -22.63 7.38 17.95
CA LEU A 303 -23.66 7.15 18.98
C LEU A 303 -24.75 6.27 18.39
N ASP A 304 -25.10 5.21 19.12
CA ASP A 304 -26.35 4.51 18.89
C ASP A 304 -27.50 5.35 19.49
N ARG A 305 -28.22 6.02 18.61
CA ARG A 305 -29.35 6.89 19.01
C ARG A 305 -30.57 6.11 19.44
N SER A 306 -30.62 4.79 19.21
CA SER A 306 -31.70 3.92 19.66
C SER A 306 -31.53 3.44 21.09
N ALA A 307 -30.32 3.58 21.66
CA ALA A 307 -30.05 3.24 23.05
C ALA A 307 -30.33 4.41 23.98
N ASP A 308 -30.99 4.13 25.09
CA ASP A 308 -31.19 5.13 26.18
C ASP A 308 -29.83 5.69 26.64
N PRO A 309 -29.72 7.02 26.88
CA PRO A 309 -28.47 7.59 27.34
C PRO A 309 -28.08 6.92 28.67
N PRO A 310 -26.78 6.60 28.88
CA PRO A 310 -26.29 5.90 30.09
C PRO A 310 -26.61 6.63 31.40
N LEU A 311 -27.03 7.87 31.32
CA LEU A 311 -27.50 8.69 32.44
C LEU A 311 -28.93 8.32 32.94
N ALA A 312 -29.77 7.70 32.10
CA ALA A 312 -31.15 7.37 32.48
C ALA A 312 -31.24 6.07 33.30
N SER A 313 -30.38 5.07 32.99
CA SER A 313 -30.43 3.77 33.66
C SER A 313 -29.81 3.74 35.08
N LYS A 314 -28.98 4.73 35.45
CA LYS A 314 -28.35 4.82 36.79
C LYS A 314 -29.09 5.67 37.80
N ARG A 315 -30.24 6.27 37.43
CA ARG A 315 -31.12 6.97 38.44
C ARG A 315 -31.78 6.03 39.42
N THR A 316 -31.78 4.73 39.22
CA THR A 316 -32.46 3.74 40.06
C THR A 316 -31.63 3.07 41.14
N THR A 317 -30.30 3.37 41.23
CA THR A 317 -29.44 2.78 42.25
C THR A 317 -28.49 3.78 42.92
N VAL A 318 -28.81 5.07 42.97
CA VAL A 318 -28.11 5.98 43.87
C VAL A 318 -28.79 5.83 45.24
N ASN A 319 -28.05 5.29 46.21
CA ASN A 319 -28.44 5.24 47.62
C ASN A 319 -28.97 6.62 48.03
N PRO A 320 -30.16 6.70 48.68
CA PRO A 320 -30.74 7.97 49.08
C PRO A 320 -29.99 8.69 50.22
N ASP A 321 -28.87 8.19 50.68
CA ASP A 321 -28.14 8.71 51.84
C ASP A 321 -27.00 9.70 51.53
N ILE A 322 -26.83 10.13 50.26
CA ILE A 322 -25.96 11.28 49.99
C ILE A 322 -26.83 12.53 50.00
N VAL A 323 -27.15 12.99 51.18
CA VAL A 323 -27.68 14.34 51.47
C VAL A 323 -26.60 15.33 51.09
N LEU A 324 -26.83 16.14 50.06
CA LEU A 324 -26.04 17.32 49.76
C LEU A 324 -26.25 18.32 50.91
N SER A 325 -25.39 18.29 51.94
CA SER A 325 -25.25 19.37 52.91
C SER A 325 -24.67 20.57 52.18
N SER A 326 -25.43 21.64 52.16
CA SER A 326 -24.99 22.98 51.81
C SER A 326 -23.94 23.45 52.83
N GLY A 327 -22.67 23.40 52.48
CA GLY A 327 -21.61 23.90 53.33
C GLY A 327 -20.28 23.81 52.60
N ASP A 328 -19.74 24.98 52.30
CA ASP A 328 -18.36 25.33 52.04
C ASP A 328 -17.65 24.60 50.89
N TYR A 329 -17.69 25.21 49.74
CA TYR A 329 -16.83 24.88 48.59
C TYR A 329 -15.41 25.43 48.81
N GLU A 330 -14.58 24.73 49.53
CA GLU A 330 -13.14 24.81 49.30
C GLU A 330 -12.78 23.87 48.14
N ASN A 331 -12.11 24.46 47.15
CA ASN A 331 -11.60 23.82 45.92
C ASN A 331 -10.63 22.68 46.26
N ASP A 332 -11.11 21.46 46.35
CA ASP A 332 -10.21 20.30 46.30
C ASP A 332 -10.36 19.58 44.93
N CYS A 333 -9.55 20.03 44.01
CA CYS A 333 -9.49 19.63 42.59
C CYS A 333 -8.73 18.31 42.36
N SER A 334 -8.67 17.37 43.32
CA SER A 334 -7.71 16.27 43.29
C SER A 334 -8.27 14.84 43.36
N THR A 335 -9.58 14.62 43.28
CA THR A 335 -10.06 13.24 43.10
C THR A 335 -10.11 12.89 41.63
N PRO A 336 -9.31 11.89 41.14
CA PRO A 336 -9.37 11.45 39.75
C PRO A 336 -10.76 10.89 39.46
N LEU A 337 -11.41 11.40 38.40
CA LEU A 337 -12.70 10.90 37.94
C LEU A 337 -12.55 9.41 37.57
N SER A 338 -13.26 8.54 38.30
CA SER A 338 -13.28 7.12 37.94
C SER A 338 -14.17 6.89 36.71
N PRO A 339 -13.75 6.05 35.75
CA PRO A 339 -14.55 5.76 34.56
C PRO A 339 -15.87 5.05 34.96
N ILE A 340 -16.97 5.44 34.32
CA ILE A 340 -18.30 4.84 34.55
C ILE A 340 -18.32 3.42 33.97
N CYS A 341 -17.76 3.23 32.81
CA CYS A 341 -17.63 1.94 32.13
C CYS A 341 -16.19 1.46 32.21
N SER A 342 -15.95 0.36 32.93
CA SER A 342 -14.63 -0.22 33.07
C SER A 342 -14.31 -1.24 32.00
N GLN A 343 -15.33 -1.81 31.35
CA GLN A 343 -15.18 -2.81 30.29
C GLN A 343 -16.17 -2.56 29.15
N PRO A 344 -15.76 -2.74 27.90
CA PRO A 344 -16.68 -2.67 26.76
C PRO A 344 -17.56 -3.92 26.69
N ASP A 345 -18.78 -3.77 26.19
CA ASP A 345 -19.71 -4.89 25.97
C ASP A 345 -19.22 -5.80 24.85
N GLN A 346 -18.63 -5.23 23.81
CA GLN A 346 -18.07 -5.98 22.68
C GLN A 346 -16.79 -5.32 22.16
N VAL A 347 -15.80 -6.12 21.81
CA VAL A 347 -14.54 -5.67 21.20
C VAL A 347 -14.31 -6.39 19.88
N ILE A 348 -14.21 -5.64 18.80
CA ILE A 348 -13.73 -6.14 17.52
C ILE A 348 -12.22 -5.91 17.48
N LYS A 349 -11.46 -7.01 17.64
CA LYS A 349 -9.99 -6.93 17.64
C LYS A 349 -9.45 -6.63 16.26
N GLY A 350 -8.39 -5.81 16.18
CA GLY A 350 -7.61 -5.62 14.97
C GLY A 350 -6.66 -6.78 14.70
N GLY A 351 -6.24 -6.90 13.45
CA GLY A 351 -5.15 -7.77 13.02
C GLY A 351 -3.77 -7.12 13.20
N ALA A 352 -2.73 -7.91 13.10
CA ALA A 352 -1.36 -7.42 13.14
C ALA A 352 -1.00 -6.64 11.87
N SER A 353 -0.32 -5.50 12.04
CA SER A 353 0.20 -4.69 10.93
C SER A 353 1.68 -4.96 10.74
N ILE A 354 2.13 -5.07 9.51
CA ILE A 354 3.56 -5.12 9.19
C ILE A 354 4.15 -3.73 9.46
N ILE A 355 5.21 -3.67 10.27
CA ILE A 355 5.87 -2.42 10.69
C ILE A 355 7.32 -2.30 10.23
N GLN A 356 7.93 -3.43 9.87
CA GLN A 356 9.32 -3.49 9.43
C GLN A 356 9.47 -4.54 8.34
N CYS A 357 10.30 -4.27 7.34
CA CYS A 357 10.66 -5.25 6.32
C CYS A 357 12.15 -5.16 5.99
N ASN A 358 12.69 -6.28 5.50
CA ASN A 358 14.02 -6.37 4.92
C ASN A 358 13.96 -7.18 3.61
N ILE A 359 14.40 -6.58 2.52
CA ILE A 359 14.52 -7.25 1.22
C ILE A 359 15.84 -8.02 1.23
N LEU A 360 15.78 -9.34 1.05
CA LEU A 360 16.97 -10.18 1.02
C LEU A 360 17.83 -9.94 -0.23
N ASN A 361 19.07 -10.42 -0.21
CA ASN A 361 20.05 -10.20 -1.28
C ASN A 361 19.64 -10.77 -2.64
N ASP A 362 18.83 -11.84 -2.64
CA ASP A 362 18.28 -12.43 -3.85
C ASP A 362 17.21 -11.57 -4.54
N LYS A 363 16.79 -10.45 -3.90
CA LYS A 363 15.77 -9.52 -4.41
C LYS A 363 14.46 -10.19 -4.86
N ARG A 364 14.17 -11.34 -4.29
CA ARG A 364 12.93 -12.09 -4.46
C ARG A 364 12.17 -12.24 -3.15
N HIS A 365 12.91 -12.42 -2.05
CA HIS A 365 12.28 -12.69 -0.77
C HIS A 365 12.38 -11.50 0.17
N ILE A 366 11.36 -11.38 1.03
CA ILE A 366 11.26 -10.33 2.04
C ILE A 366 11.00 -10.99 3.40
N LEU A 367 11.72 -10.52 4.41
CA LEU A 367 11.38 -10.76 5.81
C LEU A 367 10.60 -9.56 6.34
N THR A 368 9.53 -9.81 7.07
CA THR A 368 8.73 -8.77 7.71
C THR A 368 8.58 -9.04 9.20
N LYS A 369 8.40 -7.96 9.97
CA LYS A 369 8.04 -8.01 11.38
C LYS A 369 6.75 -7.21 11.59
N ASP A 370 5.81 -7.78 12.34
CA ASP A 370 4.52 -7.17 12.63
C ASP A 370 4.45 -6.54 14.04
N THR A 371 3.33 -5.90 14.35
CA THR A 371 3.03 -5.26 15.65
C THR A 371 2.98 -6.26 16.83
N ASN A 372 2.83 -7.55 16.57
CA ASN A 372 2.86 -8.62 17.57
C ASN A 372 4.26 -9.23 17.73
N ASN A 373 5.27 -8.69 17.05
CA ASN A 373 6.64 -9.18 16.93
C ASN A 373 6.75 -10.55 16.25
N ASN A 374 5.76 -10.95 15.42
CA ASN A 374 5.91 -12.12 14.58
C ASN A 374 6.73 -11.77 13.35
N VAL A 375 7.61 -12.66 12.95
CA VAL A 375 8.43 -12.57 11.74
C VAL A 375 7.85 -13.50 10.69
N ALA A 376 7.71 -13.02 9.46
CA ALA A 376 7.21 -13.80 8.34
C ALA A 376 8.12 -13.65 7.11
N TYR A 377 8.18 -14.73 6.33
CA TYR A 377 8.98 -14.84 5.11
C TYR A 377 8.07 -14.87 3.89
N TRP A 378 8.35 -14.03 2.91
CA TRP A 378 7.49 -13.78 1.75
C TRP A 378 8.23 -13.97 0.44
N ASP A 379 7.52 -14.45 -0.59
CA ASP A 379 7.97 -14.52 -1.97
C ASP A 379 7.27 -13.44 -2.81
N VAL A 380 8.03 -12.48 -3.31
CA VAL A 380 7.55 -11.36 -4.12
C VAL A 380 6.99 -11.84 -5.46
N LEU A 381 7.65 -12.80 -6.12
CA LEU A 381 7.22 -13.31 -7.42
C LEU A 381 5.90 -14.07 -7.33
N LYS A 382 5.75 -14.91 -6.30
CA LYS A 382 4.53 -15.68 -6.07
C LYS A 382 3.44 -14.89 -5.33
N ALA A 383 3.74 -13.65 -4.93
CA ALA A 383 2.85 -12.77 -4.16
C ALA A 383 2.19 -13.49 -2.96
N CYS A 384 2.96 -14.26 -2.19
CA CYS A 384 2.44 -15.03 -1.07
C CYS A 384 3.40 -15.08 0.11
N LYS A 385 2.84 -15.38 1.29
CA LYS A 385 3.61 -15.73 2.48
C LYS A 385 4.10 -17.17 2.34
N VAL A 386 5.41 -17.37 2.44
CA VAL A 386 6.04 -18.69 2.35
C VAL A 386 6.05 -19.37 3.70
N GLU A 387 6.43 -18.64 4.76
CA GLU A 387 6.61 -19.19 6.09
C GLU A 387 6.27 -18.17 7.16
N ASP A 388 5.62 -18.61 8.22
CA ASP A 388 5.41 -17.85 9.44
C ASP A 388 6.41 -18.35 10.48
N LEU A 389 7.40 -17.52 10.80
CA LEU A 389 8.50 -17.87 11.70
C LEU A 389 8.15 -17.62 13.17
N GLY A 390 7.01 -16.97 13.44
CA GLY A 390 6.60 -16.61 14.78
C GLY A 390 7.50 -15.55 15.41
N LYS A 391 7.65 -15.61 16.74
CA LYS A 391 8.44 -14.63 17.51
C LYS A 391 9.91 -15.02 17.57
N VAL A 392 10.64 -14.72 16.50
CA VAL A 392 12.09 -14.93 16.39
C VAL A 392 12.82 -13.59 16.32
N ASP A 393 14.14 -13.59 16.53
CA ASP A 393 14.94 -12.39 16.33
C ASP A 393 15.05 -12.06 14.84
N PHE A 394 14.64 -10.85 14.50
CA PHE A 394 14.56 -10.39 13.11
C PHE A 394 15.93 -10.25 12.45
N GLU A 395 16.92 -9.75 13.19
CA GLU A 395 18.29 -9.54 12.68
C GLU A 395 19.05 -10.87 12.52
N GLU A 396 18.80 -11.83 13.39
CA GLU A 396 19.38 -13.19 13.28
C GLU A 396 18.83 -13.91 12.05
N GLU A 397 17.51 -13.80 11.79
CA GLU A 397 16.90 -14.41 10.62
C GLU A 397 17.38 -13.78 9.30
N ILE A 398 17.66 -12.49 9.26
CA ILE A 398 18.30 -11.83 8.12
C ILE A 398 19.67 -12.41 7.84
N LYS A 399 20.51 -12.55 8.90
CA LYS A 399 21.86 -13.10 8.79
C LYS A 399 21.86 -14.56 8.34
N LYS A 400 20.94 -15.36 8.87
CA LYS A 400 20.78 -16.79 8.54
C LYS A 400 20.44 -17.02 7.06
N ARG A 401 19.64 -16.13 6.48
CA ARG A 401 19.18 -16.20 5.08
C ARG A 401 20.04 -15.40 4.11
N PHE A 402 21.14 -14.81 4.58
CA PHE A 402 22.05 -14.07 3.72
C PHE A 402 22.69 -15.02 2.71
N LYS A 403 22.61 -14.66 1.41
CA LYS A 403 23.29 -15.32 0.31
C LYS A 403 24.29 -14.33 -0.31
N MET A 404 25.48 -14.79 -0.64
CA MET A 404 26.50 -13.98 -1.29
C MET A 404 26.21 -13.83 -2.80
N VAL A 405 25.05 -13.25 -3.12
CA VAL A 405 24.59 -12.98 -4.49
C VAL A 405 24.19 -11.52 -4.56
N TYR A 406 24.56 -10.83 -5.61
CA TYR A 406 24.13 -9.48 -5.90
C TYR A 406 23.10 -9.47 -7.01
N VAL A 407 21.88 -9.06 -6.71
CA VAL A 407 20.83 -8.78 -7.69
C VAL A 407 20.48 -7.28 -7.55
N PRO A 408 20.40 -6.53 -8.66
CA PRO A 408 19.97 -5.13 -8.61
C PRO A 408 18.58 -4.98 -8.01
N ASN A 409 18.31 -3.84 -7.39
CA ASN A 409 16.95 -3.52 -6.97
C ASN A 409 16.06 -3.37 -8.21
N TRP A 410 14.84 -3.93 -8.15
CA TRP A 410 13.89 -3.87 -9.25
C TRP A 410 12.46 -3.55 -8.78
N PHE A 411 12.25 -3.42 -7.48
CA PHE A 411 11.00 -3.01 -6.86
C PHE A 411 11.27 -2.22 -5.59
N SER A 412 10.27 -1.47 -5.15
CA SER A 412 10.21 -0.83 -3.84
C SER A 412 9.09 -1.40 -2.99
N VAL A 413 9.17 -1.21 -1.66
CA VAL A 413 8.20 -1.73 -0.69
C VAL A 413 7.59 -0.59 0.09
N ASP A 414 6.26 -0.60 0.22
CA ASP A 414 5.52 0.30 1.09
C ASP A 414 4.71 -0.49 2.14
N LEU A 415 4.78 -0.05 3.39
CA LEU A 415 4.09 -0.63 4.54
C LEU A 415 3.00 0.30 5.11
N LYS A 416 2.68 1.39 4.43
CA LYS A 416 1.76 2.43 4.90
C LYS A 416 0.39 1.90 5.33
N THR A 417 -0.10 0.89 4.64
CA THR A 417 -1.38 0.25 4.92
C THR A 417 -1.31 -0.88 5.96
N GLY A 418 -0.11 -1.18 6.48
CA GLY A 418 0.13 -2.33 7.36
C GLY A 418 0.16 -3.67 6.62
N MET A 419 0.09 -3.64 5.30
CA MET A 419 0.25 -4.78 4.38
C MET A 419 1.52 -4.59 3.54
N LEU A 420 1.95 -5.64 2.87
CA LEU A 420 3.14 -5.61 2.02
C LEU A 420 2.73 -5.17 0.61
N THR A 421 2.98 -3.91 0.28
CA THR A 421 2.75 -3.36 -1.06
C THR A 421 4.06 -3.29 -1.82
N ILE A 422 4.10 -3.88 -3.00
CA ILE A 422 5.24 -3.90 -3.91
C ILE A 422 4.97 -2.94 -5.06
N THR A 423 5.90 -2.06 -5.36
CA THR A 423 5.79 -1.08 -6.46
C THR A 423 6.90 -1.28 -7.47
N LEU A 424 6.50 -1.30 -8.74
CA LEU A 424 7.34 -1.46 -9.93
C LEU A 424 7.35 -0.14 -10.70
N ASP A 425 8.55 0.36 -10.96
CA ASP A 425 8.79 1.56 -11.74
C ASP A 425 9.48 1.21 -13.06
N GLU A 426 9.19 1.94 -14.13
CA GLU A 426 9.80 1.72 -15.45
C GLU A 426 11.33 1.70 -15.40
N SER A 427 11.95 2.58 -14.59
CA SER A 427 13.41 2.73 -14.50
C SER A 427 14.12 1.49 -13.97
N ASP A 428 13.52 0.79 -13.01
CA ASP A 428 14.19 -0.23 -12.20
C ASP A 428 13.63 -1.64 -12.40
N CYS A 429 12.35 -1.76 -12.80
CA CYS A 429 11.64 -3.03 -12.89
C CYS A 429 12.42 -4.12 -13.65
N PHE A 430 13.13 -3.75 -14.70
CA PHE A 430 13.86 -4.71 -15.57
C PHE A 430 15.33 -4.86 -15.25
N ALA A 431 15.82 -4.31 -14.14
CA ALA A 431 17.22 -4.39 -13.75
C ALA A 431 17.65 -5.81 -13.29
N ALA A 432 16.72 -6.60 -12.77
CA ALA A 432 17.01 -7.89 -12.16
C ALA A 432 16.91 -9.04 -13.16
N TRP A 433 18.05 -9.40 -13.75
CA TRP A 433 18.23 -10.62 -14.50
C TRP A 433 18.90 -11.69 -13.62
N VAL A 434 18.39 -12.92 -13.65
CA VAL A 434 18.92 -14.06 -12.87
C VAL A 434 18.87 -15.33 -13.71
N SER A 435 19.66 -16.35 -13.38
CA SER A 435 19.47 -17.66 -13.98
C SER A 435 18.22 -18.33 -13.41
N ALA A 436 17.54 -19.19 -14.18
CA ALA A 436 16.37 -19.91 -13.69
C ALA A 436 16.73 -20.74 -12.45
N LYS A 437 17.89 -21.36 -12.42
CA LYS A 437 18.41 -22.16 -11.33
C LYS A 437 18.64 -21.30 -10.06
N ASP A 438 19.29 -20.13 -10.21
CA ASP A 438 19.52 -19.20 -9.09
C ASP A 438 18.20 -18.63 -8.54
N ALA A 439 17.23 -18.43 -9.44
CA ALA A 439 15.87 -18.04 -9.05
C ALA A 439 15.08 -19.18 -8.39
N GLY A 440 15.58 -20.42 -8.37
CA GLY A 440 14.90 -21.58 -7.80
C GLY A 440 13.79 -22.14 -8.70
N PHE A 441 13.93 -21.96 -10.02
CA PHE A 441 13.04 -22.54 -11.03
C PHE A 441 13.73 -23.67 -11.76
N SER A 442 12.99 -24.77 -12.03
CA SER A 442 13.47 -25.90 -12.80
C SER A 442 13.01 -25.74 -14.26
N SER A 443 13.92 -25.84 -15.21
CA SER A 443 13.55 -25.97 -16.62
C SER A 443 13.28 -27.44 -16.94
N PRO A 444 12.21 -27.75 -17.70
CA PRO A 444 11.86 -29.14 -18.06
C PRO A 444 12.93 -29.84 -18.91
N ASP A 445 13.71 -29.08 -19.65
CA ASP A 445 14.78 -29.55 -20.56
C ASP A 445 16.17 -29.52 -19.91
N GLY A 446 16.28 -29.21 -18.62
CA GLY A 446 17.57 -29.10 -17.93
C GLY A 446 18.38 -27.86 -18.28
N SER A 447 17.89 -26.98 -19.15
CA SER A 447 18.54 -25.71 -19.48
C SER A 447 18.49 -24.72 -18.34
N ASP A 448 19.40 -23.74 -18.29
CA ASP A 448 19.41 -22.64 -17.32
C ASP A 448 19.23 -21.29 -18.03
N PRO A 449 18.00 -20.99 -18.50
CA PRO A 449 17.73 -19.74 -19.18
C PRO A 449 17.88 -18.54 -18.24
N LYS A 450 18.22 -17.39 -18.81
CA LYS A 450 18.28 -16.11 -18.11
C LYS A 450 16.88 -15.50 -18.05
N LEU A 451 16.42 -15.17 -16.84
CA LEU A 451 15.10 -14.69 -16.55
C LEU A 451 15.14 -13.24 -16.04
N ASN A 452 14.24 -12.41 -16.53
CA ASN A 452 13.99 -11.07 -15.97
C ASN A 452 12.86 -11.14 -14.95
N LEU A 453 13.16 -10.89 -13.68
CA LEU A 453 12.19 -11.06 -12.59
C LEU A 453 10.99 -10.13 -12.71
N GLY A 454 11.22 -8.85 -13.04
CA GLY A 454 10.15 -7.87 -13.20
C GLY A 454 9.25 -8.18 -14.40
N GLY A 455 9.86 -8.59 -15.54
CA GLY A 455 9.11 -8.98 -16.72
C GLY A 455 8.21 -10.20 -16.48
N LEU A 456 8.74 -11.23 -15.81
CA LEU A 456 7.95 -12.43 -15.45
C LEU A 456 6.82 -12.10 -14.49
N LEU A 457 7.06 -11.21 -13.51
CA LEU A 457 6.03 -10.81 -12.56
C LEU A 457 4.90 -10.04 -13.25
N LEU A 458 5.22 -9.10 -14.14
CA LEU A 458 4.20 -8.36 -14.90
C LEU A 458 3.34 -9.31 -15.76
N GLN A 459 3.95 -10.31 -16.39
CA GLN A 459 3.22 -11.34 -17.15
C GLN A 459 2.28 -12.15 -16.26
N ALA A 460 2.71 -12.49 -15.03
CA ALA A 460 1.87 -13.22 -14.07
C ALA A 460 0.73 -12.36 -13.51
N LEU A 461 0.97 -11.08 -13.22
CA LEU A 461 -0.04 -10.16 -12.70
C LEU A 461 -1.17 -9.88 -13.71
N LEU A 462 -0.86 -9.92 -15.00
CA LEU A 462 -1.79 -9.66 -16.10
C LEU A 462 -2.15 -10.93 -16.89
N GLU A 463 -1.92 -12.12 -16.31
CA GLU A 463 -2.16 -13.42 -16.95
C GLU A 463 -3.60 -13.57 -17.49
N PHE A 464 -4.59 -13.02 -16.82
CA PHE A 464 -6.00 -13.12 -17.22
C PHE A 464 -6.43 -12.04 -18.23
N TRP A 465 -5.59 -11.06 -18.54
CA TRP A 465 -5.93 -10.03 -19.52
C TRP A 465 -5.89 -10.59 -20.95
N PRO A 466 -7.04 -10.60 -21.69
CA PRO A 466 -7.13 -11.29 -22.99
C PRO A 466 -6.09 -10.83 -24.00
N ARG A 467 -5.73 -9.54 -24.00
CA ARG A 467 -4.73 -8.97 -24.92
C ARG A 467 -3.34 -9.64 -24.84
N THR A 468 -3.00 -10.21 -23.68
CA THR A 468 -1.70 -10.89 -23.49
C THR A 468 -1.61 -12.25 -24.18
N HIS A 469 -2.75 -12.79 -24.66
CA HIS A 469 -2.86 -14.09 -25.32
C HIS A 469 -3.03 -14.00 -26.83
N ILE A 470 -3.15 -12.81 -27.40
CA ILE A 470 -3.27 -12.62 -28.86
C ILE A 470 -1.85 -12.72 -29.46
N ASN A 471 -1.65 -13.70 -30.34
CA ASN A 471 -0.42 -13.79 -31.11
C ASN A 471 -0.43 -12.72 -32.20
N PRO A 472 0.62 -11.87 -32.31
CA PRO A 472 0.68 -10.81 -33.34
C PRO A 472 0.60 -11.32 -34.79
N MET A 473 0.82 -12.62 -35.03
CA MET A 473 0.75 -13.24 -36.36
C MET A 473 -0.65 -13.76 -36.75
N GLU A 474 -1.64 -13.73 -35.88
CA GLU A 474 -2.99 -14.24 -36.17
C GLU A 474 -3.98 -13.13 -36.59
N GLU A 475 -3.61 -11.84 -36.50
CA GLU A 475 -4.49 -10.75 -36.92
C GLU A 475 -4.64 -10.65 -38.46
N GLU A 476 -3.72 -11.19 -39.27
CA GLU A 476 -3.81 -11.13 -40.73
C GLU A 476 -4.64 -12.27 -41.35
N GLU A 477 -4.99 -13.35 -40.60
CA GLU A 477 -5.71 -14.51 -41.16
C GLU A 477 -7.19 -14.64 -40.72
N ASN A 478 -7.70 -13.85 -39.77
CA ASN A 478 -9.02 -14.06 -39.19
C ASN A 478 -10.19 -13.27 -39.83
N GLU A 479 -10.00 -12.56 -40.97
CA GLU A 479 -11.14 -11.99 -41.71
C GLU A 479 -11.91 -12.99 -42.58
N VAL A 480 -11.44 -14.22 -42.73
CA VAL A 480 -12.15 -15.25 -43.53
C VAL A 480 -12.12 -16.59 -42.82
N ASN A 481 -13.11 -16.90 -42.02
CA ASN A 481 -13.68 -18.24 -41.81
C ASN A 481 -14.37 -18.40 -40.46
N HIS A 482 -15.62 -18.00 -40.38
CA HIS A 482 -16.56 -18.61 -39.48
C HIS A 482 -17.17 -19.83 -40.16
N VAL A 483 -16.81 -21.07 -39.74
CA VAL A 483 -17.72 -22.24 -39.64
C VAL A 483 -16.95 -23.41 -38.99
N ALA A 484 -17.52 -23.88 -37.86
CA ALA A 484 -17.54 -25.24 -37.31
C ALA A 484 -16.24 -26.10 -37.26
N ASN A 485 -15.78 -26.43 -36.06
CA ASN A 485 -15.89 -27.78 -35.50
C ASN A 485 -15.19 -27.91 -34.14
N GLY A 486 -15.75 -28.79 -33.32
CA GLY A 486 -15.49 -28.98 -31.93
C GLY A 486 -14.10 -29.50 -31.53
N GLU A 487 -13.82 -29.32 -30.25
CA GLU A 487 -13.00 -30.13 -29.37
C GLU A 487 -11.57 -30.50 -29.83
N GLN A 488 -10.65 -29.57 -29.52
CA GLN A 488 -9.36 -29.93 -28.95
C GLN A 488 -8.91 -28.79 -28.08
N GLU A 489 -9.03 -28.93 -26.75
CA GLU A 489 -8.36 -28.09 -25.78
C GLU A 489 -6.84 -28.20 -25.97
N ASN A 490 -6.30 -27.39 -26.87
CA ASN A 490 -4.88 -27.05 -26.81
C ASN A 490 -4.70 -26.28 -25.49
N ARG A 491 -4.06 -26.89 -24.51
CA ARG A 491 -3.54 -26.24 -23.30
C ARG A 491 -2.54 -25.18 -23.74
N ILE A 492 -3.05 -23.98 -24.05
CA ILE A 492 -2.25 -22.76 -24.11
C ILE A 492 -1.62 -22.65 -22.73
N GLN A 493 -0.29 -22.71 -22.64
CA GLN A 493 0.43 -22.45 -21.39
C GLN A 493 0.09 -21.03 -20.94
N LYS A 494 -0.90 -20.92 -20.04
CA LYS A 494 -1.25 -19.66 -19.42
C LYS A 494 -0.08 -19.19 -18.54
N GLY A 495 0.23 -17.89 -18.61
CA GLY A 495 1.23 -17.26 -17.77
C GLY A 495 2.68 -17.34 -18.27
N ASN A 496 3.63 -17.09 -17.37
CA ASN A 496 5.06 -17.03 -17.67
C ASN A 496 5.76 -18.41 -17.67
N GLY A 497 5.03 -19.50 -17.38
CA GLY A 497 5.55 -20.85 -17.32
C GLY A 497 6.35 -21.23 -16.08
N TYR A 498 6.65 -20.29 -15.18
CA TYR A 498 7.50 -20.52 -13.99
C TYR A 498 6.73 -20.45 -12.66
N PHE A 499 5.80 -19.54 -12.53
CA PHE A 499 4.99 -19.36 -11.31
C PHE A 499 3.67 -18.65 -11.63
N GLN A 500 2.73 -18.74 -10.71
CA GLN A 500 1.46 -18.02 -10.76
C GLN A 500 1.33 -17.10 -9.55
N VAL A 501 0.59 -16.00 -9.74
CA VAL A 501 0.20 -15.07 -8.67
C VAL A 501 -1.22 -15.42 -8.23
N PRO A 502 -1.55 -15.36 -6.92
CA PRO A 502 -2.89 -15.64 -6.44
C PRO A 502 -3.95 -14.78 -7.15
N PRO A 503 -5.06 -15.36 -7.64
CA PRO A 503 -6.08 -14.63 -8.41
C PRO A 503 -6.71 -13.45 -7.68
N HIS A 504 -6.69 -13.47 -6.34
CA HIS A 504 -7.21 -12.41 -5.46
C HIS A 504 -6.21 -11.27 -5.22
N THR A 505 -5.01 -11.31 -5.82
CA THR A 505 -4.00 -10.26 -5.64
C THR A 505 -4.47 -8.95 -6.26
N PRO A 506 -4.52 -7.85 -5.48
CA PRO A 506 -4.85 -6.53 -6.01
C PRO A 506 -3.70 -5.96 -6.84
N VAL A 507 -3.99 -5.56 -8.06
CA VAL A 507 -3.08 -4.81 -8.95
C VAL A 507 -3.56 -3.38 -9.04
N ILE A 508 -2.64 -2.44 -8.94
CA ILE A 508 -2.89 -1.00 -8.86
C ILE A 508 -2.04 -0.31 -9.92
N PHE A 509 -2.70 0.39 -10.82
CA PHE A 509 -2.08 1.30 -11.76
C PHE A 509 -2.18 2.72 -11.22
N GLY A 510 -1.06 3.41 -11.10
CA GLY A 510 -0.99 4.73 -10.48
C GLY A 510 0.06 5.62 -11.10
N GLU A 511 0.19 6.83 -10.56
CA GLU A 511 1.22 7.79 -10.91
C GLU A 511 2.16 7.98 -9.72
N ALA A 512 3.41 8.28 -9.98
CA ALA A 512 4.36 8.69 -8.95
C ALA A 512 3.80 9.88 -8.16
N GLY A 513 3.68 9.74 -6.82
CA GLY A 513 3.02 10.73 -5.97
C GLY A 513 1.67 10.26 -5.39
N GLY A 514 1.25 9.03 -5.70
CA GLY A 514 0.16 8.34 -5.01
C GLY A 514 -1.23 8.48 -5.63
N ARG A 515 -1.37 9.08 -6.82
CA ARG A 515 -2.63 9.11 -7.53
C ARG A 515 -2.92 7.75 -8.15
N THR A 516 -4.03 7.12 -7.76
CA THR A 516 -4.49 5.86 -8.33
C THR A 516 -5.31 6.09 -9.59
N LEU A 517 -4.90 5.48 -10.68
CA LEU A 517 -5.65 5.48 -11.94
C LEU A 517 -6.69 4.36 -11.93
N PHE A 518 -6.26 3.14 -11.65
CA PHE A 518 -7.13 1.98 -11.66
C PHE A 518 -6.64 0.91 -10.66
N ARG A 519 -7.57 0.13 -10.08
CA ARG A 519 -7.30 -1.02 -9.22
C ARG A 519 -8.24 -2.16 -9.58
N LEU A 520 -7.69 -3.36 -9.71
CA LEU A 520 -8.46 -4.59 -9.95
C LEU A 520 -7.80 -5.77 -9.20
N LEU A 521 -8.49 -6.91 -9.15
CA LEU A 521 -7.85 -8.17 -8.78
C LEU A 521 -7.31 -8.85 -10.04
N CYS A 522 -6.25 -9.64 -9.92
CA CYS A 522 -5.65 -10.34 -11.07
C CYS A 522 -6.71 -11.08 -11.88
N ARG A 523 -7.62 -11.84 -11.22
CA ARG A 523 -8.71 -12.59 -11.87
C ARG A 523 -9.69 -11.72 -12.66
N ASP A 524 -9.89 -10.47 -12.24
CA ASP A 524 -10.90 -9.59 -12.84
C ASP A 524 -10.40 -8.98 -14.16
N SER A 525 -9.09 -9.06 -14.46
CA SER A 525 -8.52 -8.53 -15.70
C SER A 525 -9.04 -9.21 -16.97
N GLY A 526 -9.66 -10.40 -16.83
CA GLY A 526 -10.38 -11.10 -17.91
C GLY A 526 -11.81 -10.60 -18.16
N GLY A 527 -12.35 -9.73 -17.30
CA GLY A 527 -13.67 -9.14 -17.47
C GLY A 527 -13.71 -8.16 -18.65
N GLU A 528 -14.85 -8.09 -19.35
CA GLU A 528 -15.00 -7.23 -20.53
C GLU A 528 -14.77 -5.74 -20.20
N THR A 529 -15.39 -5.25 -19.12
CA THR A 529 -15.25 -3.85 -18.67
C THR A 529 -13.84 -3.56 -18.19
N GLU A 530 -13.27 -4.45 -17.37
CA GLU A 530 -11.93 -4.32 -16.81
C GLU A 530 -10.85 -4.38 -17.88
N SER A 531 -11.03 -5.25 -18.87
CA SER A 531 -10.13 -5.37 -20.03
C SER A 531 -10.12 -4.08 -20.87
N MET A 532 -11.28 -3.45 -21.08
CA MET A 532 -11.35 -2.15 -21.77
C MET A 532 -10.62 -1.06 -20.99
N LEU A 533 -10.83 -0.98 -19.67
CA LEU A 533 -10.13 0.01 -18.82
C LEU A 533 -8.62 -0.24 -18.78
N LEU A 534 -8.16 -1.48 -18.79
CA LEU A 534 -6.75 -1.82 -18.88
C LEU A 534 -6.13 -1.31 -20.18
N ASN A 535 -6.83 -1.39 -21.31
CA ASN A 535 -6.34 -0.87 -22.59
C ASN A 535 -6.04 0.65 -22.56
N GLU A 536 -6.72 1.39 -21.68
CA GLU A 536 -6.57 2.85 -21.53
C GLU A 536 -5.58 3.23 -20.43
N THR A 537 -5.38 2.36 -19.43
CA THR A 537 -4.65 2.71 -18.20
C THR A 537 -3.30 2.05 -18.05
N VAL A 538 -3.07 0.90 -18.72
CA VAL A 538 -1.79 0.18 -18.64
C VAL A 538 -0.70 0.99 -19.35
N PRO A 539 0.43 1.26 -18.67
CA PRO A 539 1.54 2.00 -19.28
C PRO A 539 2.18 1.24 -20.45
N GLN A 540 2.70 1.97 -21.44
CA GLN A 540 3.32 1.37 -22.62
C GLN A 540 4.46 0.41 -22.28
N TRP A 541 5.32 0.76 -21.32
CA TRP A 541 6.43 -0.11 -20.91
C TRP A 541 5.98 -1.47 -20.35
N VAL A 542 4.74 -1.55 -19.81
CA VAL A 542 4.13 -2.83 -19.38
C VAL A 542 3.57 -3.58 -20.58
N ILE A 543 2.94 -2.88 -21.53
CA ILE A 543 2.42 -3.47 -22.77
C ILE A 543 3.55 -4.12 -23.58
N ASP A 544 4.68 -3.43 -23.74
CA ASP A 544 5.86 -3.93 -24.45
C ASP A 544 6.31 -5.32 -23.94
N ILE A 545 6.21 -5.55 -22.63
CA ILE A 545 6.62 -6.81 -21.99
C ILE A 545 5.51 -7.87 -21.99
N THR A 546 4.28 -7.46 -21.69
CA THR A 546 3.18 -8.41 -21.44
C THR A 546 2.46 -8.82 -22.73
N VAL A 547 2.31 -7.89 -23.66
CA VAL A 547 1.63 -8.08 -24.96
C VAL A 547 2.64 -8.33 -26.06
N ASP A 548 3.57 -7.38 -26.28
CA ASP A 548 4.51 -7.42 -27.42
C ASP A 548 5.70 -8.37 -27.17
N LYS A 549 5.85 -8.89 -25.95
CA LYS A 549 6.91 -9.82 -25.52
C LYS A 549 8.33 -9.28 -25.76
N ASN A 550 8.50 -7.97 -25.83
CA ASN A 550 9.78 -7.28 -26.01
C ASN A 550 10.55 -7.19 -24.70
N MET A 551 11.34 -8.20 -24.38
CA MET A 551 12.18 -8.18 -23.17
C MET A 551 13.38 -7.24 -23.33
N PRO A 552 13.74 -6.45 -22.30
CA PRO A 552 14.91 -5.58 -22.32
C PRO A 552 16.22 -6.41 -22.46
N LYS A 553 17.26 -5.78 -23.01
CA LYS A 553 18.56 -6.43 -23.19
C LYS A 553 19.34 -6.48 -21.87
N PHE A 554 20.21 -7.49 -21.76
CA PHE A 554 21.12 -7.62 -20.61
C PHE A 554 22.11 -6.47 -20.53
N ASN A 555 22.47 -6.09 -19.33
CA ASN A 555 23.57 -5.18 -19.07
C ASN A 555 24.91 -5.89 -19.34
N LYS A 556 25.86 -5.14 -19.95
CA LYS A 556 27.22 -5.59 -20.14
C LYS A 556 28.17 -4.79 -19.28
N ILE A 557 29.14 -5.47 -18.66
CA ILE A 557 30.21 -4.84 -17.89
C ILE A 557 31.55 -5.04 -18.58
N PRO A 558 32.38 -4.01 -18.65
CA PRO A 558 33.77 -4.15 -19.08
C PRO A 558 34.62 -4.71 -17.95
N PHE A 559 35.59 -5.52 -18.30
CA PHE A 559 36.59 -6.03 -17.35
C PHE A 559 37.93 -6.30 -18.04
N TYR A 560 38.97 -6.34 -17.22
CA TYR A 560 40.33 -6.72 -17.66
C TYR A 560 40.67 -8.09 -17.09
N LEU A 561 41.39 -8.89 -17.88
CA LEU A 561 41.89 -10.21 -17.51
C LEU A 561 43.40 -10.20 -17.60
N GLN A 562 44.11 -10.40 -16.50
CA GLN A 562 45.56 -10.30 -16.41
C GLN A 562 46.17 -11.51 -15.69
N PRO A 563 47.40 -11.92 -16.03
CA PRO A 563 48.09 -12.93 -15.23
C PRO A 563 48.41 -12.42 -13.86
N HIS A 564 48.26 -13.27 -12.84
CA HIS A 564 48.66 -12.93 -11.48
C HIS A 564 50.18 -12.79 -11.36
N SER A 565 50.65 -11.90 -10.50
CA SER A 565 52.09 -11.65 -10.31
C SER A 565 52.92 -12.89 -9.95
N SER A 566 52.31 -13.89 -9.33
CA SER A 566 52.95 -15.17 -8.98
C SER A 566 53.02 -16.19 -10.13
N SER A 567 52.38 -15.96 -11.28
CA SER A 567 52.20 -16.98 -12.32
C SER A 567 53.39 -17.11 -13.26
N GLY A 568 54.34 -16.15 -13.30
CA GLY A 568 55.46 -16.15 -14.24
C GLY A 568 55.09 -16.14 -15.76
N ALA A 569 53.78 -16.07 -16.05
CA ALA A 569 53.25 -16.15 -17.41
C ALA A 569 53.44 -14.83 -18.16
N LYS A 570 53.66 -14.91 -19.48
CA LYS A 570 53.73 -13.72 -20.33
C LYS A 570 52.44 -12.96 -20.34
N THR A 571 52.54 -11.64 -20.17
CA THR A 571 51.37 -10.73 -20.21
C THR A 571 50.70 -10.81 -21.58
N LEU A 572 49.44 -11.19 -21.62
CA LEU A 572 48.54 -10.95 -22.75
C LEU A 572 48.42 -9.45 -23.02
N LYS A 573 48.12 -9.08 -24.26
CA LYS A 573 47.71 -7.72 -24.55
C LYS A 573 46.60 -7.35 -23.56
N LYS A 574 46.67 -6.12 -22.99
CA LYS A 574 45.63 -5.57 -22.10
C LYS A 574 44.36 -5.30 -22.90
N ASP A 575 43.65 -6.36 -23.31
CA ASP A 575 42.42 -6.23 -24.03
C ASP A 575 41.28 -6.02 -23.01
N ARG A 576 40.53 -4.97 -23.23
CA ARG A 576 39.30 -4.67 -22.46
C ARG A 576 38.22 -5.61 -22.97
N LEU A 577 37.86 -6.61 -22.19
CA LEU A 577 36.78 -7.54 -22.45
C LEU A 577 35.44 -6.94 -22.03
N SER A 578 34.35 -7.42 -22.62
CA SER A 578 32.99 -7.03 -22.24
C SER A 578 32.10 -8.28 -22.27
N ALA A 579 31.40 -8.51 -21.18
CA ALA A 579 30.48 -9.63 -21.03
C ALA A 579 29.21 -9.20 -20.33
N SER A 580 28.17 -10.06 -20.36
CA SER A 580 27.00 -9.89 -19.48
C SER A 580 27.49 -9.83 -18.03
N ASP A 581 26.90 -8.93 -17.24
CA ASP A 581 27.18 -8.80 -15.82
C ASP A 581 26.87 -10.07 -15.01
N MET A 582 26.04 -10.95 -15.56
CA MET A 582 25.66 -12.27 -15.04
C MET A 582 26.61 -13.41 -15.48
N LEU A 583 27.67 -13.12 -16.22
CA LEU A 583 28.62 -14.16 -16.63
C LEU A 583 29.26 -14.79 -15.39
N GLN A 584 29.16 -16.10 -15.25
CA GLN A 584 29.78 -16.83 -14.15
C GLN A 584 31.32 -16.87 -14.31
N VAL A 585 32.00 -16.82 -13.16
CA VAL A 585 33.47 -16.93 -13.07
C VAL A 585 33.95 -18.18 -13.76
N ARG A 586 33.25 -19.31 -13.66
CA ARG A 586 33.53 -20.56 -14.41
C ARG A 586 33.72 -20.34 -15.91
N LYS A 587 32.83 -19.55 -16.53
CA LYS A 587 32.94 -19.27 -17.98
C LYS A 587 34.15 -18.39 -18.34
N VAL A 588 34.61 -17.56 -17.41
CA VAL A 588 35.86 -16.83 -17.56
C VAL A 588 37.06 -17.76 -17.39
N MET A 589 37.00 -18.77 -16.51
CA MET A 589 38.04 -19.80 -16.34
C MET A 589 38.17 -20.68 -17.59
N GLU A 590 37.05 -21.10 -18.19
CA GLU A 590 37.02 -21.83 -19.47
C GLU A 590 37.71 -21.01 -20.58
N HIS A 591 37.36 -19.72 -20.68
CA HIS A 591 38.00 -18.83 -21.66
C HIS A 591 39.53 -18.70 -21.44
N VAL A 592 39.98 -18.61 -20.20
CA VAL A 592 41.40 -18.59 -19.87
C VAL A 592 42.07 -19.92 -20.26
N TYR A 593 41.42 -21.03 -19.96
CA TYR A 593 41.93 -22.36 -20.30
C TYR A 593 42.10 -22.55 -21.80
N GLU A 594 41.07 -22.25 -22.59
CA GLU A 594 41.09 -22.41 -24.06
C GLU A 594 42.09 -21.47 -24.74
N LYS A 595 42.10 -20.19 -24.39
CA LYS A 595 42.88 -19.17 -25.12
C LYS A 595 44.33 -19.05 -24.67
N ILE A 596 44.64 -19.52 -23.44
CA ILE A 596 45.95 -19.27 -22.85
C ILE A 596 46.73 -20.57 -22.64
N ILE A 597 46.09 -21.64 -22.21
CA ILE A 597 46.79 -22.89 -21.87
C ILE A 597 46.77 -23.89 -23.02
N ASN A 598 45.68 -24.04 -23.76
CA ASN A 598 45.63 -24.96 -24.89
C ASN A 598 46.44 -24.50 -26.13
N VAL A 599 46.61 -23.20 -26.32
CA VAL A 599 47.43 -22.67 -27.42
C VAL A 599 48.90 -23.03 -27.26
N ASP A 600 49.41 -23.13 -26.02
CA ASP A 600 50.77 -23.54 -25.74
C ASP A 600 50.98 -25.06 -25.91
N THR A 601 49.92 -25.87 -25.87
CA THR A 601 50.00 -27.36 -26.04
C THR A 601 49.89 -27.81 -27.50
N GLU A 602 49.13 -27.09 -28.35
CA GLU A 602 49.01 -27.40 -29.78
C GLU A 602 50.27 -27.09 -30.59
N SER A 603 51.18 -26.24 -30.07
CA SER A 603 52.47 -25.96 -30.70
C SER A 603 53.51 -27.06 -30.49
N GLN A 604 53.23 -28.11 -29.71
CA GLN A 604 54.19 -29.19 -29.42
C GLN A 604 53.80 -30.59 -29.89
N THR A 605 52.60 -30.80 -30.47
CA THR A 605 52.21 -32.13 -30.95
C THR A 605 51.58 -32.09 -32.33
N THR A 606 52.43 -32.08 -33.35
CA THR A 606 52.10 -32.63 -34.66
C THR A 606 52.43 -34.10 -34.64
N SER A 607 51.48 -35.01 -34.54
CA SER A 607 51.30 -36.25 -35.31
C SER A 607 50.27 -37.19 -34.74
N SER A 608 49.38 -37.56 -35.64
CA SER A 608 48.64 -38.84 -35.75
C SER A 608 47.45 -39.16 -34.89
N SER A 609 46.41 -39.30 -35.60
CA SER A 609 45.48 -40.42 -35.88
C SER A 609 44.03 -40.21 -35.37
N ASN A 610 43.17 -40.36 -36.36
CA ASN A 610 41.73 -40.70 -36.37
C ASN A 610 41.13 -41.26 -35.09
N ASN A 611 40.00 -40.64 -34.63
CA ASN A 611 38.70 -41.29 -34.56
C ASN A 611 37.66 -40.45 -33.82
N GLU A 612 36.46 -40.52 -34.34
CA GLU A 612 35.14 -40.25 -33.76
C GLU A 612 34.91 -38.90 -33.02
N LYS A 613 34.03 -38.09 -33.57
CA LYS A 613 33.54 -36.83 -32.97
C LYS A 613 32.63 -37.16 -31.79
N PRO A 614 33.01 -36.87 -30.55
CA PRO A 614 32.04 -36.76 -29.44
C PRO A 614 31.13 -35.57 -29.68
N GLY A 615 29.88 -35.64 -29.19
CA GLY A 615 28.92 -34.57 -29.32
C GLY A 615 29.42 -33.26 -28.69
N GLU A 616 29.05 -32.12 -29.23
CA GLU A 616 29.51 -30.79 -28.78
C GLU A 616 29.27 -30.54 -27.28
N GLN A 617 28.24 -31.13 -26.70
CA GLN A 617 27.91 -31.01 -25.28
C GLN A 617 28.87 -31.76 -24.34
N GLU A 618 29.33 -32.98 -24.73
CA GLU A 618 30.29 -33.74 -23.92
C GLU A 618 31.69 -33.07 -23.89
N LYS A 619 32.06 -32.35 -24.96
CA LYS A 619 33.32 -31.59 -25.00
C LYS A 619 33.28 -30.34 -24.13
N GLU A 620 32.14 -29.66 -24.01
CA GLU A 620 32.00 -28.48 -23.18
C GLU A 620 32.04 -28.81 -21.67
N GLU A 621 31.44 -29.93 -21.23
CA GLU A 621 31.50 -30.39 -19.85
C GLU A 621 32.93 -30.80 -19.44
N ASP A 622 33.67 -31.47 -20.30
CA ASP A 622 35.07 -31.82 -20.06
C ASP A 622 35.96 -30.59 -19.92
N ILE A 623 35.75 -29.54 -20.72
CA ILE A 623 36.53 -28.28 -20.68
C ILE A 623 36.22 -27.53 -19.37
N ALA A 624 34.98 -27.51 -18.94
CA ALA A 624 34.57 -26.81 -17.70
C ALA A 624 35.24 -27.43 -16.47
N VAL A 625 35.25 -28.77 -16.37
CA VAL A 625 35.90 -29.51 -15.29
C VAL A 625 37.41 -29.29 -15.29
N LEU A 626 38.06 -29.40 -16.47
CA LEU A 626 39.49 -29.18 -16.61
C LEU A 626 39.92 -27.73 -16.29
N ALA A 627 39.08 -26.75 -16.67
CA ALA A 627 39.35 -25.37 -16.35
C ALA A 627 39.26 -25.10 -14.82
N GLU A 628 38.29 -25.69 -14.16
CA GLU A 628 38.15 -25.56 -12.68
C GLU A 628 39.30 -26.28 -11.93
N GLU A 629 39.79 -27.39 -12.44
CA GLU A 629 40.92 -28.10 -11.85
C GLU A 629 42.25 -27.38 -12.03
N LYS A 630 42.48 -26.72 -13.17
CA LYS A 630 43.80 -26.18 -13.55
C LYS A 630 43.94 -24.68 -13.35
N ILE A 631 42.83 -23.92 -13.22
CA ILE A 631 42.90 -22.46 -13.16
C ILE A 631 42.29 -21.94 -11.89
N GLU A 632 42.86 -20.91 -11.35
CA GLU A 632 42.30 -20.04 -10.33
C GLU A 632 42.10 -18.64 -10.87
N LEU A 633 40.93 -18.06 -10.68
CA LEU A 633 40.67 -16.64 -10.87
C LEU A 633 40.66 -15.91 -9.53
N LEU A 634 41.30 -14.76 -9.53
CA LEU A 634 41.43 -13.92 -8.34
C LEU A 634 40.92 -12.49 -8.64
N CYS A 635 40.35 -11.86 -7.62
CA CYS A 635 40.06 -10.43 -7.63
C CYS A 635 40.60 -9.83 -6.33
N GLN A 636 41.50 -8.85 -6.40
CA GLN A 636 42.18 -8.28 -5.24
C GLN A 636 42.84 -9.36 -4.32
N ASP A 637 43.55 -10.32 -4.95
CA ASP A 637 44.21 -11.47 -4.32
C ASP A 637 43.28 -12.48 -3.63
N GLN A 638 41.96 -12.28 -3.70
CA GLN A 638 40.96 -13.23 -3.22
C GLN A 638 40.59 -14.22 -4.34
N ILE A 639 40.64 -15.52 -4.08
CA ILE A 639 40.19 -16.57 -4.97
C ILE A 639 38.68 -16.49 -5.13
N LEU A 640 38.19 -16.54 -6.37
CA LEU A 640 36.79 -16.45 -6.70
C LEU A 640 36.13 -17.83 -6.79
N ASP A 641 34.88 -17.93 -6.28
CA ASP A 641 34.07 -19.13 -6.47
C ASP A 641 33.63 -19.23 -7.95
N PRO A 642 33.81 -20.40 -8.62
CA PRO A 642 33.39 -20.61 -9.99
C PRO A 642 31.94 -20.32 -10.32
N ASN A 643 31.03 -20.47 -9.34
CA ASN A 643 29.59 -20.22 -9.50
C ASN A 643 29.17 -18.75 -9.32
N MET A 644 30.10 -17.91 -8.85
CA MET A 644 29.83 -16.48 -8.66
C MET A 644 29.74 -15.76 -10.01
N ASP A 645 28.81 -14.81 -10.16
CA ASP A 645 28.73 -13.96 -11.36
C ASP A 645 29.62 -12.70 -11.24
N LEU A 646 29.94 -12.07 -12.38
CA LEU A 646 30.85 -10.92 -12.44
C LEU A 646 30.30 -9.69 -11.69
N ARG A 647 28.98 -9.49 -11.65
CA ARG A 647 28.38 -8.38 -10.90
C ARG A 647 28.51 -8.59 -9.38
N THR A 648 28.38 -9.83 -8.91
CA THR A 648 28.61 -10.19 -7.50
C THR A 648 30.08 -9.97 -7.12
N VAL A 649 31.02 -10.37 -7.97
CA VAL A 649 32.45 -10.08 -7.79
C VAL A 649 32.67 -8.57 -7.73
N LYS A 650 32.08 -7.82 -8.66
CA LYS A 650 32.23 -6.36 -8.72
C LYS A 650 31.67 -5.67 -7.45
N HIS A 651 30.55 -6.15 -6.95
CA HIS A 651 29.87 -5.53 -5.79
C HIS A 651 30.53 -5.85 -4.46
N PHE A 652 30.85 -7.13 -4.21
CA PHE A 652 31.33 -7.56 -2.88
C PHE A 652 32.86 -7.58 -2.75
N ILE A 653 33.59 -7.85 -3.85
CA ILE A 653 35.04 -8.03 -3.81
C ILE A 653 35.75 -6.81 -4.38
N TRP A 654 35.45 -6.41 -5.62
CA TRP A 654 36.15 -5.32 -6.30
C TRP A 654 35.95 -3.97 -5.61
N LYS A 655 34.72 -3.59 -5.26
CA LYS A 655 34.33 -2.37 -4.50
C LYS A 655 34.90 -1.04 -5.02
N SER A 656 35.64 -1.00 -6.12
CA SER A 656 36.23 0.21 -6.68
C SER A 656 35.36 0.74 -7.83
N GLY A 657 35.39 2.06 -8.07
CA GLY A 657 34.59 2.71 -9.11
C GLY A 657 35.06 2.46 -10.55
N GLY A 658 36.17 1.73 -10.77
CA GLY A 658 36.76 1.47 -12.08
C GLY A 658 36.26 0.17 -12.71
N ASP A 659 36.80 -0.12 -13.91
CA ASP A 659 36.56 -1.39 -14.59
C ASP A 659 37.11 -2.56 -13.76
N LEU A 660 36.34 -3.64 -13.68
CA LEU A 660 36.70 -4.84 -12.94
C LEU A 660 38.00 -5.45 -13.51
N THR A 661 38.95 -5.77 -12.64
CA THR A 661 40.19 -6.45 -13.04
C THR A 661 40.26 -7.82 -12.36
N LEU A 662 40.31 -8.85 -13.17
CA LEU A 662 40.49 -10.23 -12.76
C LEU A 662 41.91 -10.71 -13.05
N HIS A 663 42.49 -11.48 -12.14
CA HIS A 663 43.78 -12.11 -12.29
C HIS A 663 43.62 -13.62 -12.39
N TYR A 664 44.39 -14.25 -13.27
CA TYR A 664 44.38 -15.69 -13.39
C TYR A 664 45.76 -16.29 -13.07
N ARG A 665 45.76 -17.50 -12.53
CA ARG A 665 46.98 -18.33 -12.37
C ARG A 665 46.64 -19.82 -12.53
N GLN A 666 47.66 -20.59 -12.86
CA GLN A 666 47.55 -22.07 -12.82
C GLN A 666 47.56 -22.53 -11.36
N LYS A 667 46.71 -23.50 -11.02
CA LYS A 667 46.77 -24.17 -9.72
C LYS A 667 48.10 -24.94 -9.63
N SER A 668 48.80 -24.74 -8.52
CA SER A 668 49.97 -25.57 -8.21
C SER A 668 49.46 -26.99 -7.91
N THR A 669 49.89 -27.96 -8.69
CA THR A 669 49.63 -29.39 -8.45
C THR A 669 50.24 -29.80 -7.12
#